data_d81ce35a72d5f96fce0f8f79aca2e6ba
#
_entry.id   d81ce35a72d5f96fce0f8f79aca2e6ba
#
_cell.length_a   1.000
_cell.length_b   1.000
_cell.length_c   1.000
_cell.angle_alpha   90.00
_cell.angle_beta   90.00
_cell.angle_gamma   90.00
#
_symmetry.space_group_name_H-M   'P 1'
#
loop_
_entity.id
_entity.type
_entity.pdbx_description
1 polymer ?
#
loop_
_entity_poly.entity_id
_entity_poly.type
_entity_poly.pdbx_seq_one_letter_code
_entity_poly.pdbx_strand_id
1 'polypeptide(L)'
;MKMSNIKKILALVLALVMVLALCACGNSSTPAPSEETQAPAEETQAPAEENTSTLVYATATFGQKFSPFFYTTAYDEEVVSSFTGGLLAADRGGAIIHHGIEGETVEYNGTDYTYYGMGDVEVVQNDDGSVDYNLTMRDDIVFSDGTPATIDDVIFGIYVMADPSYDGSSTVYALPIEGMADYYNSQQYLYKLLAEAGRDNTDFTLWDEATQTAFWASVDAAGEKFAQEIIDSVVASYNTDEYAATIEATPDEIAADPALQVKFGMNMWGYGDAWTEGATAADYWAAIEAAYGDIIEASDTETAGSSLFDLMDDFADYDKLVATGDDVPSIKGIIRTGDYSLTVHMTEYDATAIYNMSFIIAPLHHYGDVSKYDYDNNKFGFDKGDLSGVKAKTTEPLGCGPYIFKSYENGVVTMEANPTYFLGEPKTKTILFKEGEDADYVPGIVTGTYDLAVPSISEETLNAITDANSNGELTGDTLTTILVDYRGYGYLGINADLVNIDGDPGSEESKALRKGFMTVLAVYRDTVINSYYGDRAAVIQYPISNTSWAAPQPADEGYRAAYSVDADGNDIFDSSMNDEQKYDAALKAAVTFFEKAGYTFDADGKVASAPAGAPESYEILIPGQGKQDHPTYGIATAASKALETIGIKLSVNDVGTSVWNNALEGNTAQMWVAAWQSTADPDMYQVYHSSNAHGKGTNSNHYQVDDPALDALIIDGRTSADTEYRKSVYKQAMGIIMDWGVELPVYQRKDCTVASTIRVDCDTLPKDMTPYWGWKAEIETLAVK
;
A
#
# COMPACT_ATOMS: atom_id res chain seq x y z
N MET A 1 -7.65 31.41 6.40
CA MET A 1 -8.83 32.21 5.93
C MET A 1 -9.92 32.09 6.99
N LYS A 2 -10.45 33.16 7.54
CA LYS A 2 -11.30 33.12 8.74
C LYS A 2 -12.55 32.26 8.47
N MET A 3 -12.91 31.35 9.37
CA MET A 3 -14.14 30.53 9.38
C MET A 3 -15.43 31.29 9.02
N SER A 4 -15.45 32.60 9.18
CA SER A 4 -16.53 33.50 8.71
C SER A 4 -16.75 33.49 7.19
N ASN A 5 -15.72 33.18 6.39
CA ASN A 5 -15.83 33.17 4.93
C ASN A 5 -16.36 31.81 4.41
N ILE A 6 -16.02 30.71 5.08
CA ILE A 6 -16.54 29.37 4.72
C ILE A 6 -18.04 29.28 4.99
N LYS A 7 -18.52 29.80 6.13
CA LYS A 7 -19.96 29.88 6.42
C LYS A 7 -20.72 30.79 5.44
N LYS A 8 -20.07 31.85 4.92
CA LYS A 8 -20.67 32.72 3.89
C LYS A 8 -20.69 32.07 2.52
N ILE A 9 -19.67 31.28 2.18
CA ILE A 9 -19.63 30.51 0.92
C ILE A 9 -20.65 29.38 0.96
N LEU A 10 -20.78 28.65 2.08
CA LEU A 10 -21.81 27.62 2.24
C LEU A 10 -23.22 28.19 2.20
N ALA A 11 -23.45 29.36 2.82
CA ALA A 11 -24.75 30.06 2.75
C ALA A 11 -25.05 30.58 1.34
N LEU A 12 -24.03 30.98 0.57
CA LEU A 12 -24.19 31.46 -0.81
C LEU A 12 -24.50 30.28 -1.76
N VAL A 13 -23.85 29.11 -1.55
CA VAL A 13 -24.13 27.88 -2.32
C VAL A 13 -25.54 27.37 -2.03
N LEU A 14 -25.96 27.35 -0.76
CA LEU A 14 -27.35 26.98 -0.40
C LEU A 14 -28.40 27.94 -0.95
N ALA A 15 -28.09 29.24 -0.99
CA ALA A 15 -28.99 30.25 -1.58
C ALA A 15 -29.07 30.12 -3.12
N LEU A 16 -27.97 29.75 -3.78
CA LEU A 16 -27.92 29.50 -5.23
C LEU A 16 -28.71 28.27 -5.64
N VAL A 17 -28.64 27.18 -4.82
CA VAL A 17 -29.41 25.95 -5.04
C VAL A 17 -30.93 26.22 -4.83
N MET A 18 -31.31 27.06 -3.85
CA MET A 18 -32.73 27.45 -3.66
C MET A 18 -33.27 28.36 -4.75
N VAL A 19 -32.46 29.22 -5.35
CA VAL A 19 -32.87 30.08 -6.46
C VAL A 19 -33.04 29.27 -7.76
N LEU A 20 -32.26 28.26 -7.99
CA LEU A 20 -32.42 27.34 -9.14
C LEU A 20 -33.64 26.43 -9.01
N ALA A 21 -34.05 26.07 -7.79
CA ALA A 21 -35.26 25.28 -7.55
C ALA A 21 -36.57 26.10 -7.70
N LEU A 22 -36.50 27.44 -7.63
CA LEU A 22 -37.68 28.33 -7.77
C LEU A 22 -37.93 28.79 -9.21
N CYS A 23 -37.03 28.55 -10.16
CA CYS A 23 -37.22 28.88 -11.58
C CYS A 23 -37.84 27.74 -12.42
N ALA A 24 -38.18 26.59 -11.82
CA ALA A 24 -38.74 25.45 -12.53
C ALA A 24 -40.26 25.29 -12.46
N CYS A 25 -40.99 26.25 -11.89
CA CYS A 25 -42.46 26.21 -11.86
C CYS A 25 -43.08 27.53 -12.32
N GLY A 26 -43.50 27.60 -13.58
CA GLY A 26 -44.22 28.78 -14.12
C GLY A 26 -44.67 28.62 -15.57
N ASN A 27 -45.63 27.86 -15.76
CA ASN A 27 -46.94 28.01 -16.42
C ASN A 27 -47.03 28.20 -17.94
N SER A 28 -47.77 27.27 -18.47
CA SER A 28 -48.42 27.17 -19.77
C SER A 28 -49.16 28.39 -20.27
N SER A 29 -49.08 28.65 -21.56
CA SER A 29 -50.25 29.03 -22.39
C SER A 29 -49.94 28.84 -23.89
N THR A 30 -50.74 27.96 -24.50
CA THR A 30 -50.89 27.76 -25.95
C THR A 30 -51.58 28.96 -26.59
N PRO A 31 -51.35 29.26 -27.88
CA PRO A 31 -52.42 29.04 -28.86
C PRO A 31 -51.93 28.32 -30.15
N ALA A 32 -52.85 27.52 -30.69
CA ALA A 32 -52.81 26.86 -31.99
C ALA A 32 -53.40 27.77 -33.07
N PRO A 33 -53.59 27.29 -34.32
CA PRO A 33 -52.63 26.86 -35.31
C PRO A 33 -52.74 27.67 -36.62
N SER A 34 -51.79 27.58 -37.52
CA SER A 34 -52.07 27.89 -38.94
C SER A 34 -51.34 26.85 -39.81
N GLU A 35 -52.09 26.20 -40.66
CA GLU A 35 -51.72 25.33 -41.76
C GLU A 35 -50.81 26.04 -42.78
N GLU A 36 -49.83 25.37 -43.36
CA GLU A 36 -49.78 25.14 -44.80
C GLU A 36 -48.46 24.46 -45.24
N THR A 37 -48.63 23.42 -46.01
CA THR A 37 -47.95 22.93 -47.22
C THR A 37 -46.76 22.00 -47.06
N GLN A 38 -47.03 20.72 -47.39
CA GLN A 38 -46.10 19.66 -47.69
C GLN A 38 -45.30 19.93 -48.95
N ALA A 39 -43.97 19.70 -48.87
CA ALA A 39 -43.13 19.33 -50.00
C ALA A 39 -42.39 18.00 -49.68
N PRO A 40 -41.99 17.17 -50.67
CA PRO A 40 -41.75 15.76 -50.50
C PRO A 40 -40.49 15.44 -49.71
N ALA A 41 -40.55 14.41 -48.87
CA ALA A 41 -39.42 13.87 -48.12
C ALA A 41 -38.34 13.28 -49.07
N GLU A 42 -37.14 13.84 -48.99
CA GLU A 42 -35.90 13.10 -49.25
C GLU A 42 -35.68 12.17 -48.06
N GLU A 43 -35.58 10.89 -48.31
CA GLU A 43 -35.09 9.88 -47.36
C GLU A 43 -33.65 10.23 -47.01
N THR A 44 -33.45 10.98 -45.93
CA THR A 44 -32.15 11.04 -45.25
C THR A 44 -31.98 9.71 -44.56
N GLN A 45 -31.07 8.87 -45.07
CA GLN A 45 -30.51 7.76 -44.31
C GLN A 45 -30.10 8.29 -42.94
N ALA A 46 -30.64 7.67 -41.90
CA ALA A 46 -30.12 7.86 -40.54
C ALA A 46 -28.59 7.63 -40.56
N PRO A 47 -27.82 8.46 -39.87
CA PRO A 47 -26.41 8.14 -39.67
C PRO A 47 -26.37 6.73 -39.10
N ALA A 48 -25.51 5.86 -39.65
CA ALA A 48 -25.16 4.61 -39.03
C ALA A 48 -24.84 4.93 -37.55
N GLU A 49 -25.52 4.27 -36.61
CA GLU A 49 -25.11 4.29 -35.22
C GLU A 49 -23.65 3.85 -35.22
N GLU A 50 -22.73 4.77 -34.97
CA GLU A 50 -21.37 4.43 -34.56
C GLU A 50 -21.54 3.61 -33.30
N ASN A 51 -21.30 2.32 -33.41
CA ASN A 51 -21.31 1.37 -32.31
C ASN A 51 -20.08 1.66 -31.46
N THR A 52 -20.14 2.75 -30.65
CA THR A 52 -19.09 3.13 -29.71
C THR A 52 -19.21 2.20 -28.54
N SER A 53 -18.41 1.12 -28.57
CA SER A 53 -18.28 0.18 -27.47
C SER A 53 -17.58 0.92 -26.32
N THR A 54 -18.33 1.36 -25.33
CA THR A 54 -17.85 2.11 -24.17
C THR A 54 -18.04 1.28 -22.92
N LEU A 55 -16.95 1.08 -22.17
CA LEU A 55 -16.94 0.50 -20.81
C LEU A 55 -16.85 1.63 -19.79
N VAL A 56 -17.71 1.62 -18.78
CA VAL A 56 -17.64 2.53 -17.64
C VAL A 56 -17.16 1.76 -16.41
N TYR A 57 -15.93 2.03 -16.01
CA TYR A 57 -15.32 1.47 -14.80
C TYR A 57 -15.46 2.44 -13.62
N ALA A 58 -15.99 1.95 -12.49
CA ALA A 58 -16.09 2.73 -11.26
C ALA A 58 -14.77 2.71 -10.49
N THR A 59 -14.31 3.86 -10.04
CA THR A 59 -13.09 4.03 -9.26
C THR A 59 -13.27 5.13 -8.20
N ALA A 60 -12.39 5.18 -7.20
CA ALA A 60 -12.41 6.26 -6.22
C ALA A 60 -11.80 7.55 -6.79
N THR A 61 -11.75 8.60 -5.97
CA THR A 61 -11.27 9.93 -6.37
C THR A 61 -9.80 9.92 -6.76
N PHE A 62 -9.49 10.55 -7.89
CA PHE A 62 -8.13 10.67 -8.41
C PHE A 62 -7.29 11.73 -7.68
N GLY A 63 -5.99 11.45 -7.54
CA GLY A 63 -4.98 12.44 -7.17
C GLY A 63 -4.65 13.41 -8.31
N GLN A 64 -5.13 13.13 -9.54
CA GLN A 64 -4.95 13.91 -10.77
C GLN A 64 -3.48 14.03 -11.22
N LYS A 65 -2.65 13.07 -10.87
CA LYS A 65 -1.25 12.96 -11.28
C LYS A 65 -1.09 11.79 -12.24
N PHE A 66 -1.52 11.95 -13.49
CA PHE A 66 -1.48 10.90 -14.53
C PHE A 66 -0.10 10.83 -15.19
N SER A 67 0.94 10.72 -14.38
CA SER A 67 2.33 10.66 -14.85
C SER A 67 2.92 9.28 -14.58
N PRO A 68 3.66 8.68 -15.54
CA PRO A 68 4.36 7.42 -15.31
C PRO A 68 5.41 7.50 -14.21
N PHE A 69 5.82 8.71 -13.80
CA PHE A 69 6.87 8.97 -12.82
C PHE A 69 6.36 9.47 -11.47
N PHE A 70 5.20 10.19 -11.45
CA PHE A 70 4.80 10.99 -10.29
C PHE A 70 3.36 10.74 -9.82
N TYR A 71 2.72 9.64 -10.22
CA TYR A 71 1.43 9.26 -9.62
C TYR A 71 1.61 8.99 -8.12
N THR A 72 0.57 9.30 -7.33
CA THR A 72 0.61 9.19 -5.86
C THR A 72 -0.51 8.33 -5.28
N THR A 73 -1.51 7.97 -6.09
CA THR A 73 -2.62 7.11 -5.67
C THR A 73 -2.71 5.87 -6.53
N ALA A 74 -3.23 4.77 -5.98
CA ALA A 74 -3.53 3.55 -6.73
C ALA A 74 -4.52 3.81 -7.88
N TYR A 75 -5.41 4.79 -7.71
CA TYR A 75 -6.41 5.14 -8.71
C TYR A 75 -5.81 5.89 -9.90
N ASP A 76 -4.83 6.78 -9.66
CA ASP A 76 -4.03 7.38 -10.74
C ASP A 76 -3.21 6.32 -11.46
N GLU A 77 -2.63 5.36 -10.73
CA GLU A 77 -1.86 4.23 -11.28
C GLU A 77 -2.72 3.34 -12.19
N GLU A 78 -3.99 3.11 -11.86
CA GLU A 78 -4.92 2.38 -12.73
C GLU A 78 -5.08 3.04 -14.11
N VAL A 79 -5.09 4.35 -14.17
CA VAL A 79 -5.11 5.13 -15.42
C VAL A 79 -3.75 5.05 -16.11
N VAL A 80 -2.66 5.27 -15.37
CA VAL A 80 -1.29 5.25 -15.89
C VAL A 80 -0.96 3.90 -16.54
N SER A 81 -1.26 2.78 -15.88
CA SER A 81 -1.03 1.43 -16.43
C SER A 81 -1.86 1.12 -17.69
N SER A 82 -2.90 1.90 -17.97
CA SER A 82 -3.72 1.72 -19.18
C SER A 82 -3.12 2.40 -20.43
N PHE A 83 -2.26 3.42 -20.28
CA PHE A 83 -1.62 4.09 -21.42
C PHE A 83 -0.10 3.88 -21.47
N THR A 84 0.54 3.37 -20.42
CA THR A 84 1.98 3.07 -20.40
C THR A 84 2.25 1.61 -20.74
N GLY A 85 3.52 1.28 -20.95
CA GLY A 85 4.01 -0.09 -21.04
C GLY A 85 5.29 -0.25 -20.26
N GLY A 86 5.36 -1.32 -19.45
CA GLY A 86 6.61 -1.78 -18.87
C GLY A 86 7.36 -2.68 -19.86
N LEU A 87 8.69 -2.70 -19.75
CA LEU A 87 9.52 -3.50 -20.65
C LEU A 87 9.26 -5.00 -20.49
N LEU A 88 9.11 -5.49 -19.25
CA LEU A 88 8.86 -6.90 -18.96
C LEU A 88 7.41 -7.14 -18.53
N ALA A 89 6.90 -8.30 -18.86
CA ALA A 89 5.60 -8.80 -18.39
C ALA A 89 5.78 -9.73 -17.18
N ALA A 90 4.69 -9.97 -16.45
CA ALA A 90 4.62 -10.99 -15.42
C ALA A 90 3.54 -12.02 -15.76
N ASP A 91 3.61 -13.21 -15.15
CA ASP A 91 2.58 -14.24 -15.26
C ASP A 91 1.48 -14.08 -14.20
N ARG A 92 0.52 -15.04 -14.16
CA ARG A 92 -0.56 -15.06 -13.15
C ARG A 92 -0.07 -15.26 -11.71
N GLY A 93 1.12 -15.81 -11.53
CA GLY A 93 1.78 -15.96 -10.23
C GLY A 93 2.56 -14.71 -9.80
N GLY A 94 2.71 -13.73 -10.70
CA GLY A 94 3.52 -12.53 -10.48
C GLY A 94 5.00 -12.73 -10.84
N ALA A 95 5.41 -13.89 -11.36
CA ALA A 95 6.80 -14.11 -11.81
C ALA A 95 7.07 -13.39 -13.14
N ILE A 96 8.28 -12.84 -13.27
CA ILE A 96 8.69 -12.12 -14.49
C ILE A 96 8.85 -13.11 -15.64
N ILE A 97 8.28 -12.78 -16.80
CA ILE A 97 8.41 -13.47 -18.07
C ILE A 97 9.75 -13.10 -18.70
N HIS A 98 10.56 -14.12 -19.03
CA HIS A 98 11.91 -13.91 -19.57
C HIS A 98 11.90 -13.74 -21.09
N HIS A 99 10.98 -14.39 -21.82
CA HIS A 99 10.90 -14.40 -23.29
C HIS A 99 9.56 -13.81 -23.76
N GLY A 100 9.24 -12.59 -23.33
CA GLY A 100 7.96 -11.94 -23.64
C GLY A 100 7.79 -11.56 -25.11
N ILE A 101 8.87 -11.33 -25.88
CA ILE A 101 8.80 -10.92 -27.29
C ILE A 101 8.20 -12.03 -28.17
N GLU A 102 8.68 -13.26 -28.00
CA GLU A 102 8.17 -14.43 -28.74
C GLU A 102 6.95 -15.06 -28.03
N GLY A 103 6.77 -14.76 -26.77
CA GLY A 103 5.76 -15.32 -25.89
C GLY A 103 6.27 -16.54 -25.12
N GLU A 104 6.11 -16.52 -23.80
CA GLU A 104 6.50 -17.60 -22.90
C GLU A 104 5.25 -18.27 -22.33
N THR A 105 5.21 -19.62 -22.38
CA THR A 105 4.07 -20.41 -21.90
C THR A 105 4.36 -20.96 -20.51
N VAL A 106 3.48 -20.62 -19.55
CA VAL A 106 3.55 -21.07 -18.16
C VAL A 106 2.22 -21.72 -17.79
N GLU A 107 2.30 -22.88 -17.11
CA GLU A 107 1.11 -23.57 -16.59
C GLU A 107 0.61 -22.86 -15.31
N TYR A 108 -0.70 -22.60 -15.27
CA TYR A 108 -1.37 -22.11 -14.06
C TYR A 108 -2.71 -22.84 -13.87
N ASN A 109 -2.94 -23.45 -12.71
CA ASN A 109 -4.14 -24.25 -12.40
C ASN A 109 -4.43 -25.37 -13.43
N GLY A 110 -3.39 -26.02 -13.99
CA GLY A 110 -3.53 -27.07 -14.98
C GLY A 110 -3.90 -26.58 -16.38
N THR A 111 -3.77 -25.27 -16.64
CA THR A 111 -3.99 -24.65 -17.95
C THR A 111 -2.71 -23.94 -18.40
N ASP A 112 -2.31 -24.16 -19.64
CA ASP A 112 -1.19 -23.49 -20.27
C ASP A 112 -1.61 -22.08 -20.73
N TYR A 113 -0.93 -21.04 -20.24
CA TYR A 113 -1.10 -19.65 -20.65
C TYR A 113 0.16 -19.13 -21.32
N THR A 114 0.02 -18.42 -22.44
CA THR A 114 1.15 -17.76 -23.11
C THR A 114 1.11 -16.26 -22.82
N TYR A 115 2.21 -15.75 -22.30
CA TYR A 115 2.38 -14.36 -21.91
C TYR A 115 3.29 -13.63 -22.89
N TYR A 116 2.86 -12.47 -23.34
CA TYR A 116 3.60 -11.61 -24.26
C TYR A 116 4.00 -10.32 -23.54
N GLY A 117 5.20 -9.82 -23.83
CA GLY A 117 5.75 -8.58 -23.29
C GLY A 117 6.38 -7.68 -24.35
N MET A 118 6.71 -6.46 -23.95
CA MET A 118 7.41 -5.51 -24.81
C MET A 118 8.91 -5.78 -24.89
N GLY A 119 9.44 -6.68 -24.04
CA GLY A 119 10.85 -7.05 -24.03
C GLY A 119 11.10 -8.42 -23.40
N ASP A 120 12.38 -8.81 -23.51
CA ASP A 120 12.96 -10.01 -22.94
C ASP A 120 14.03 -9.63 -21.91
N VAL A 121 14.31 -10.54 -20.96
CA VAL A 121 15.41 -10.43 -20.02
C VAL A 121 16.24 -11.72 -19.97
N GLU A 122 17.55 -11.60 -20.10
CA GLU A 122 18.52 -12.66 -19.80
C GLU A 122 19.34 -12.25 -18.58
N VAL A 123 19.33 -13.10 -17.56
CA VAL A 123 20.07 -12.87 -16.29
C VAL A 123 21.37 -13.65 -16.32
N VAL A 124 22.50 -12.97 -16.23
CA VAL A 124 23.85 -13.56 -16.25
C VAL A 124 24.55 -13.26 -14.94
N GLN A 125 24.72 -14.28 -14.10
CA GLN A 125 25.53 -14.18 -12.88
C GLN A 125 27.01 -14.36 -13.25
N ASN A 126 27.84 -13.41 -12.84
CA ASN A 126 29.27 -13.40 -13.12
C ASN A 126 30.08 -14.09 -12.01
N ASP A 127 31.28 -14.56 -12.35
CA ASP A 127 32.17 -15.29 -11.40
C ASP A 127 32.59 -14.43 -10.18
N ASP A 128 32.53 -13.10 -10.28
CA ASP A 128 32.87 -12.16 -9.21
C ASP A 128 31.70 -11.81 -8.29
N GLY A 129 30.51 -12.38 -8.53
CA GLY A 129 29.30 -12.15 -7.77
C GLY A 129 28.41 -11.03 -8.31
N SER A 130 28.87 -10.29 -9.32
CA SER A 130 28.04 -9.30 -10.03
C SER A 130 27.02 -10.00 -10.94
N VAL A 131 26.01 -9.25 -11.41
CA VAL A 131 24.98 -9.77 -12.31
C VAL A 131 24.67 -8.78 -13.42
N ASP A 132 24.47 -9.31 -14.63
CA ASP A 132 24.03 -8.57 -15.80
C ASP A 132 22.59 -8.95 -16.13
N TYR A 133 21.68 -7.98 -16.12
CA TYR A 133 20.34 -8.10 -16.68
C TYR A 133 20.39 -7.57 -18.11
N ASN A 134 20.46 -8.47 -19.10
CA ASN A 134 20.46 -8.11 -20.52
C ASN A 134 19.02 -7.97 -21.00
N LEU A 135 18.59 -6.73 -21.21
CA LEU A 135 17.25 -6.37 -21.61
C LEU A 135 17.20 -6.12 -23.12
N THR A 136 16.22 -6.73 -23.79
CA THR A 136 15.95 -6.50 -25.22
C THR A 136 14.51 -6.05 -25.38
N MET A 137 14.29 -4.96 -26.09
CA MET A 137 12.97 -4.40 -26.39
C MET A 137 12.56 -4.79 -27.82
N ARG A 138 11.24 -4.96 -28.07
CA ARG A 138 10.68 -5.11 -29.43
C ARG A 138 11.00 -3.87 -30.27
N ASP A 139 11.22 -4.07 -31.56
CA ASP A 139 11.51 -3.02 -32.53
C ASP A 139 10.26 -2.44 -33.23
N ASP A 140 9.07 -2.97 -32.89
CA ASP A 140 7.78 -2.57 -33.45
C ASP A 140 6.88 -1.78 -32.48
N ILE A 141 7.39 -1.39 -31.31
CA ILE A 141 6.65 -0.55 -30.36
C ILE A 141 6.55 0.87 -30.90
N VAL A 142 5.31 1.40 -30.89
CA VAL A 142 4.98 2.75 -31.34
C VAL A 142 4.17 3.47 -30.27
N PHE A 143 4.57 4.69 -29.94
CA PHE A 143 3.77 5.55 -29.05
C PHE A 143 2.45 5.97 -29.71
N SER A 144 1.49 6.36 -28.91
CA SER A 144 0.15 6.72 -29.37
C SER A 144 0.09 7.92 -30.33
N ASP A 145 1.16 8.71 -30.42
CA ASP A 145 1.31 9.79 -31.40
C ASP A 145 1.98 9.35 -32.74
N GLY A 146 2.34 8.07 -32.84
CA GLY A 146 2.96 7.47 -34.03
C GLY A 146 4.48 7.49 -34.03
N THR A 147 5.13 7.97 -32.98
CA THR A 147 6.61 7.96 -32.87
C THR A 147 7.08 6.55 -32.47
N PRO A 148 8.05 5.94 -33.18
CA PRO A 148 8.64 4.66 -32.76
C PRO A 148 9.39 4.81 -31.44
N ALA A 149 9.24 3.80 -30.54
CA ALA A 149 10.01 3.73 -29.32
C ALA A 149 11.37 3.05 -29.56
N THR A 150 12.36 3.45 -28.79
CA THR A 150 13.71 2.87 -28.78
C THR A 150 14.16 2.64 -27.34
N ILE A 151 15.33 1.98 -27.17
CA ILE A 151 15.89 1.78 -25.83
C ILE A 151 16.27 3.12 -25.14
N ASP A 152 16.44 4.18 -25.90
CA ASP A 152 16.73 5.51 -25.37
C ASP A 152 15.55 6.08 -24.57
N ASP A 153 14.31 5.68 -24.88
CA ASP A 153 13.11 6.03 -24.10
C ASP A 153 13.09 5.31 -22.73
N VAL A 154 13.60 4.08 -22.68
CA VAL A 154 13.77 3.33 -21.43
C VAL A 154 14.89 3.94 -20.58
N ILE A 155 16.06 4.22 -21.21
CA ILE A 155 17.20 4.85 -20.53
C ILE A 155 16.80 6.22 -19.96
N PHE A 156 16.07 7.04 -20.72
CA PHE A 156 15.52 8.30 -20.23
C PHE A 156 14.69 8.09 -18.97
N GLY A 157 13.77 7.12 -18.97
CA GLY A 157 12.93 6.79 -17.81
C GLY A 157 13.75 6.38 -16.59
N ILE A 158 14.80 5.57 -16.75
CA ILE A 158 15.71 5.18 -15.67
C ILE A 158 16.39 6.42 -15.07
N TYR A 159 16.90 7.33 -15.90
CA TYR A 159 17.57 8.53 -15.43
C TYR A 159 16.63 9.54 -14.78
N VAL A 160 15.36 9.61 -15.19
CA VAL A 160 14.34 10.39 -14.46
C VAL A 160 14.16 9.86 -13.04
N MET A 161 14.00 8.53 -12.87
CA MET A 161 13.81 7.92 -11.56
C MET A 161 15.07 7.88 -10.69
N ALA A 162 16.26 8.01 -11.30
CA ALA A 162 17.55 8.07 -10.62
C ALA A 162 18.04 9.50 -10.37
N ASP A 163 17.33 10.51 -10.83
CA ASP A 163 17.76 11.90 -10.66
C ASP A 163 17.71 12.34 -9.19
N PRO A 164 18.71 13.08 -8.67
CA PRO A 164 18.70 13.61 -7.32
C PRO A 164 17.47 14.45 -6.93
N SER A 165 16.78 15.03 -7.94
CA SER A 165 15.54 15.82 -7.72
C SER A 165 14.25 14.99 -7.81
N TYR A 166 14.37 13.66 -7.99
CA TYR A 166 13.22 12.79 -8.09
C TYR A 166 12.51 12.65 -6.72
N ASP A 167 11.22 12.92 -6.70
CA ASP A 167 10.34 12.86 -5.54
C ASP A 167 9.10 11.96 -5.76
N GLY A 168 9.17 11.09 -6.77
CA GLY A 168 8.14 10.08 -7.01
C GLY A 168 8.33 8.83 -6.14
N SER A 169 7.45 7.85 -6.31
CA SER A 169 7.40 6.64 -5.47
C SER A 169 8.39 5.53 -5.88
N SER A 170 9.13 5.66 -6.98
CA SER A 170 10.08 4.63 -7.42
C SER A 170 11.33 4.58 -6.54
N THR A 171 11.79 3.36 -6.24
CA THR A 171 13.01 3.10 -5.46
C THR A 171 14.16 2.56 -6.32
N VAL A 172 14.12 2.76 -7.64
CA VAL A 172 15.18 2.32 -8.59
C VAL A 172 16.56 2.82 -8.17
N TYR A 173 16.66 4.02 -7.61
CA TYR A 173 17.92 4.60 -7.11
C TYR A 173 18.58 3.81 -5.97
N ALA A 174 17.82 2.95 -5.27
CA ALA A 174 18.33 2.13 -4.18
C ALA A 174 18.89 0.77 -4.65
N LEU A 175 18.70 0.41 -5.92
CA LEU A 175 19.25 -0.83 -6.47
C LEU A 175 20.78 -0.78 -6.53
N PRO A 176 21.49 -1.91 -6.31
CA PRO A 176 22.94 -1.98 -6.35
C PRO A 176 23.51 -1.96 -7.77
N ILE A 177 22.96 -1.10 -8.65
CA ILE A 177 23.46 -0.85 -10.00
C ILE A 177 24.77 -0.08 -9.89
N GLU A 178 25.82 -0.50 -10.62
CA GLU A 178 27.14 0.13 -10.55
C GLU A 178 27.06 1.63 -10.83
N GLY A 179 27.47 2.44 -9.84
CA GLY A 179 27.48 3.91 -9.91
C GLY A 179 26.14 4.59 -9.73
N MET A 180 25.05 3.85 -9.40
CA MET A 180 23.74 4.43 -9.13
C MET A 180 23.74 5.31 -7.88
N ALA A 181 24.24 4.79 -6.76
CA ALA A 181 24.33 5.54 -5.52
C ALA A 181 25.23 6.79 -5.67
N ASP A 182 26.35 6.68 -6.40
CA ASP A 182 27.22 7.81 -6.66
C ASP A 182 26.52 8.90 -7.50
N TYR A 183 25.71 8.49 -8.49
CA TYR A 183 24.95 9.41 -9.34
C TYR A 183 23.85 10.09 -8.54
N TYR A 184 23.03 9.33 -7.81
CA TYR A 184 21.90 9.85 -7.05
C TYR A 184 22.37 10.77 -5.91
N ASN A 185 23.38 10.36 -5.13
CA ASN A 185 23.88 11.11 -3.99
C ASN A 185 24.87 12.23 -4.33
N SER A 186 25.21 12.43 -5.60
CA SER A 186 26.14 13.53 -6.00
C SER A 186 25.58 14.93 -5.78
N GLN A 187 24.25 15.03 -5.63
CA GLN A 187 23.53 16.23 -5.24
C GLN A 187 22.40 15.82 -4.29
N GLN A 188 22.12 16.65 -3.30
CA GLN A 188 21.00 16.44 -2.38
C GLN A 188 20.35 17.76 -2.02
N TYR A 189 19.08 17.73 -1.64
CA TYR A 189 18.37 18.91 -1.17
C TYR A 189 18.97 19.43 0.13
N LEU A 190 19.21 20.74 0.18
CA LEU A 190 19.82 21.39 1.35
C LEU A 190 19.00 21.16 2.62
N TYR A 191 17.67 21.20 2.55
CA TYR A 191 16.82 20.95 3.72
C TYR A 191 16.98 19.53 4.28
N LYS A 192 17.14 18.52 3.41
CA LYS A 192 17.38 17.13 3.84
C LYS A 192 18.71 16.99 4.54
N LEU A 193 19.77 17.58 3.97
CA LEU A 193 21.10 17.58 4.58
C LEU A 193 21.13 18.31 5.93
N LEU A 194 20.42 19.44 6.05
CA LEU A 194 20.31 20.19 7.32
C LEU A 194 19.52 19.40 8.37
N ALA A 195 18.44 18.69 7.96
CA ALA A 195 17.67 17.84 8.85
C ALA A 195 18.50 16.65 9.35
N GLU A 196 19.17 15.92 8.45
CA GLU A 196 20.04 14.79 8.77
C GLU A 196 21.22 15.20 9.67
N ALA A 197 21.86 16.34 9.39
CA ALA A 197 22.96 16.84 10.19
C ALA A 197 22.55 17.23 11.63
N GLY A 198 21.29 17.59 11.83
CA GLY A 198 20.74 17.94 13.13
C GLY A 198 21.13 19.32 13.64
N ARG A 199 20.51 19.72 14.75
CA ARG A 199 20.68 21.06 15.37
C ARG A 199 22.09 21.31 15.89
N ASP A 200 22.77 20.25 16.35
CA ASP A 200 24.09 20.33 17.00
C ASP A 200 25.27 20.17 16.02
N ASN A 201 24.97 20.14 14.69
CA ASN A 201 26.01 20.01 13.67
C ASN A 201 27.03 21.15 13.73
N THR A 202 28.30 20.80 13.61
CA THR A 202 29.46 21.72 13.59
C THR A 202 30.26 21.65 12.31
N ASP A 203 29.86 20.80 11.35
CA ASP A 203 30.42 20.74 10.02
C ASP A 203 29.66 21.69 9.07
N PHE A 204 30.32 22.71 8.61
CA PHE A 204 29.78 23.72 7.73
C PHE A 204 30.42 23.68 6.33
N THR A 205 30.78 22.47 5.86
CA THR A 205 31.41 22.29 4.55
C THR A 205 30.45 22.59 3.39
N LEU A 206 29.16 22.23 3.57
CA LEU A 206 28.13 22.38 2.51
C LEU A 206 27.24 23.62 2.68
N TRP A 207 27.21 24.22 3.88
CA TRP A 207 26.48 25.45 4.20
C TRP A 207 27.20 26.20 5.33
N ASP A 208 26.81 27.40 5.66
CA ASP A 208 27.36 28.16 6.77
C ASP A 208 26.49 28.05 8.04
N GLU A 209 27.09 28.42 9.20
CA GLU A 209 26.41 28.39 10.50
C GLU A 209 25.14 29.26 10.55
N ALA A 210 25.12 30.36 9.76
CA ALA A 210 23.97 31.26 9.70
C ALA A 210 22.79 30.57 8.97
N THR A 211 23.05 29.83 7.90
CA THR A 211 22.06 29.05 7.19
C THR A 211 21.45 27.97 8.09
N GLN A 212 22.29 27.22 8.83
CA GLN A 212 21.79 26.20 9.77
C GLN A 212 20.91 26.82 10.87
N THR A 213 21.37 27.91 11.45
CA THR A 213 20.61 28.61 12.51
C THR A 213 19.26 29.12 12.00
N ALA A 214 19.23 29.68 10.79
CA ALA A 214 18.01 30.18 10.18
C ALA A 214 17.04 29.04 9.86
N PHE A 215 17.54 27.94 9.27
CA PHE A 215 16.73 26.75 8.98
C PHE A 215 16.01 26.22 10.22
N TRP A 216 16.73 25.97 11.30
CA TRP A 216 16.12 25.44 12.51
C TRP A 216 15.16 26.43 13.20
N ALA A 217 15.38 27.73 13.07
CA ALA A 217 14.43 28.73 13.53
C ALA A 217 13.12 28.70 12.68
N SER A 218 13.24 28.49 11.38
CA SER A 218 12.09 28.31 10.47
C SER A 218 11.35 27.00 10.72
N VAL A 219 12.07 25.91 11.01
CA VAL A 219 11.48 24.63 11.44
C VAL A 219 10.67 24.80 12.71
N ASP A 220 11.21 25.49 13.74
CA ASP A 220 10.47 25.72 14.99
C ASP A 220 9.19 26.52 14.76
N ALA A 221 9.25 27.56 13.92
CA ALA A 221 8.08 28.38 13.60
C ALA A 221 7.03 27.65 12.77
N ALA A 222 7.46 26.79 11.86
CA ALA A 222 6.57 25.93 11.07
C ALA A 222 5.98 24.79 11.93
N GLY A 223 6.78 24.22 12.84
CA GLY A 223 6.38 23.16 13.75
C GLY A 223 5.27 23.59 14.71
N GLU A 224 5.31 24.85 15.21
CA GLU A 224 4.20 25.40 15.99
C GLU A 224 2.90 25.47 15.19
N LYS A 225 2.96 25.85 13.89
CA LYS A 225 1.79 25.87 12.99
C LYS A 225 1.30 24.45 12.69
N PHE A 226 2.23 23.52 12.48
CA PHE A 226 1.97 22.11 12.20
C PHE A 226 1.24 21.42 13.37
N ALA A 227 1.76 21.57 14.58
CA ALA A 227 1.10 21.07 15.78
C ALA A 227 -0.27 21.72 16.01
N GLN A 228 -0.44 23.00 15.66
CA GLN A 228 -1.72 23.68 15.75
C GLN A 228 -2.74 23.11 14.73
N GLU A 229 -2.32 22.74 13.51
CA GLU A 229 -3.21 22.07 12.55
C GLU A 229 -3.70 20.70 13.08
N ILE A 230 -2.82 19.93 13.72
CA ILE A 230 -3.20 18.67 14.38
C ILE A 230 -4.24 18.91 15.47
N ILE A 231 -3.99 19.90 16.37
CA ILE A 231 -4.92 20.26 17.43
C ILE A 231 -6.30 20.66 16.86
N ASP A 232 -6.31 21.51 15.82
CA ASP A 232 -7.54 21.99 15.19
C ASP A 232 -8.30 20.84 14.53
N SER A 233 -7.61 19.91 13.87
CA SER A 233 -8.18 18.72 13.25
C SER A 233 -8.80 17.78 14.29
N VAL A 234 -8.08 17.51 15.37
CA VAL A 234 -8.57 16.68 16.49
C VAL A 234 -9.81 17.27 17.13
N VAL A 235 -9.78 18.55 17.45
CA VAL A 235 -10.95 19.25 18.05
C VAL A 235 -12.15 19.24 17.09
N ALA A 236 -11.93 19.39 15.79
CA ALA A 236 -13.00 19.35 14.81
C ALA A 236 -13.64 17.98 14.65
N SER A 237 -12.84 16.90 14.75
CA SER A 237 -13.24 15.55 14.42
C SER A 237 -13.65 14.69 15.62
N TYR A 238 -13.02 14.90 16.78
CA TYR A 238 -13.14 13.99 17.93
C TYR A 238 -13.70 14.64 19.20
N ASN A 239 -14.08 15.91 19.22
CA ASN A 239 -14.58 16.59 20.42
C ASN A 239 -16.03 16.16 20.77
N THR A 240 -16.16 14.95 21.31
CA THR A 240 -17.42 14.35 21.79
C THR A 240 -17.36 14.10 23.29
N ASP A 241 -18.52 13.82 23.94
CA ASP A 241 -18.59 13.53 25.39
C ASP A 241 -17.67 12.36 25.77
N GLU A 242 -17.56 11.34 24.93
CA GLU A 242 -16.75 10.15 25.18
C GLU A 242 -15.25 10.48 25.18
N TYR A 243 -14.76 11.15 24.15
CA TYR A 243 -13.33 11.47 24.05
C TYR A 243 -12.91 12.63 24.96
N ALA A 244 -13.77 13.63 25.17
CA ALA A 244 -13.50 14.71 26.13
C ALA A 244 -13.29 14.20 27.56
N ALA A 245 -14.02 13.14 27.96
CA ALA A 245 -13.87 12.50 29.26
C ALA A 245 -12.47 11.91 29.49
N THR A 246 -11.71 11.57 28.46
CA THR A 246 -10.33 11.04 28.56
C THR A 246 -9.36 12.02 29.19
N ILE A 247 -9.64 13.32 29.06
CA ILE A 247 -8.85 14.39 29.68
C ILE A 247 -9.58 15.08 30.86
N GLU A 248 -10.66 14.45 31.36
CA GLU A 248 -11.51 14.98 32.44
C GLU A 248 -12.16 16.34 32.09
N ALA A 249 -12.60 16.54 30.86
CA ALA A 249 -13.25 17.75 30.38
C ALA A 249 -14.56 17.43 29.63
N THR A 250 -15.32 18.47 29.31
CA THR A 250 -16.50 18.40 28.42
C THR A 250 -16.19 19.02 27.06
N PRO A 251 -16.94 18.66 25.99
CA PRO A 251 -16.75 19.27 24.67
C PRO A 251 -16.84 20.80 24.65
N ASP A 252 -17.73 21.38 25.47
CA ASP A 252 -17.90 22.84 25.57
C ASP A 252 -16.70 23.49 26.25
N GLU A 253 -16.09 22.84 27.25
CA GLU A 253 -14.87 23.34 27.90
C GLU A 253 -13.67 23.29 26.97
N ILE A 254 -13.50 22.20 26.23
CA ILE A 254 -12.44 22.06 25.22
C ILE A 254 -12.61 23.13 24.12
N ALA A 255 -13.83 23.33 23.63
CA ALA A 255 -14.08 24.32 22.59
C ALA A 255 -13.80 25.78 23.06
N ALA A 256 -13.92 26.05 24.37
CA ALA A 256 -13.77 27.38 24.94
C ALA A 256 -12.33 27.70 25.42
N ASP A 257 -11.51 26.69 25.72
CA ASP A 257 -10.18 26.87 26.36
C ASP A 257 -9.06 26.32 25.44
N PRO A 258 -8.21 27.21 24.87
CA PRO A 258 -7.07 26.80 24.04
C PRO A 258 -6.09 25.86 24.77
N ALA A 259 -5.92 25.97 26.10
CA ALA A 259 -5.05 25.06 26.83
C ALA A 259 -5.62 23.62 26.90
N LEU A 260 -6.95 23.51 27.03
CA LEU A 260 -7.62 22.22 26.95
C LEU A 260 -7.60 21.66 25.52
N GLN A 261 -7.62 22.50 24.49
CA GLN A 261 -7.46 22.05 23.10
C GLN A 261 -6.09 21.43 22.86
N VAL A 262 -5.01 22.04 23.37
CA VAL A 262 -3.65 21.45 23.30
C VAL A 262 -3.60 20.12 24.06
N LYS A 263 -4.13 20.08 25.30
CA LYS A 263 -4.18 18.85 26.09
C LYS A 263 -4.95 17.75 25.34
N PHE A 264 -6.08 18.09 24.76
CA PHE A 264 -6.93 17.16 24.03
C PHE A 264 -6.25 16.69 22.73
N GLY A 265 -5.67 17.60 21.96
CA GLY A 265 -4.91 17.29 20.76
C GLY A 265 -3.77 16.32 21.03
N MET A 266 -2.92 16.61 22.01
CA MET A 266 -1.81 15.74 22.40
C MET A 266 -2.30 14.39 22.91
N ASN A 267 -3.35 14.35 23.73
CA ASN A 267 -3.89 13.07 24.25
C ASN A 267 -4.46 12.19 23.13
N MET A 268 -5.24 12.77 22.24
CA MET A 268 -5.90 12.04 21.16
C MET A 268 -4.95 11.58 20.05
N TRP A 269 -3.80 12.28 19.90
CA TRP A 269 -2.78 11.97 18.90
C TRP A 269 -1.63 11.10 19.44
N GLY A 270 -1.72 10.63 20.70
CA GLY A 270 -0.72 9.72 21.28
C GLY A 270 0.38 10.39 22.11
N TYR A 271 0.35 11.71 22.28
CA TYR A 271 1.35 12.49 23.03
C TYR A 271 0.87 12.93 24.43
N GLY A 272 -0.16 12.28 24.97
CA GLY A 272 -0.73 12.64 26.27
C GLY A 272 0.27 12.62 27.42
N ASP A 273 1.22 11.71 27.41
CA ASP A 273 2.27 11.59 28.44
C ASP A 273 3.31 12.71 28.38
N ALA A 274 3.49 13.33 27.23
CA ALA A 274 4.38 14.48 27.04
C ALA A 274 3.71 15.82 27.47
N TRP A 275 2.39 15.82 27.68
CA TRP A 275 1.68 17.03 28.07
C TRP A 275 2.05 17.48 29.49
N THR A 276 2.25 18.77 29.66
CA THR A 276 2.45 19.43 30.96
C THR A 276 1.50 20.62 31.10
N GLU A 277 1.19 21.05 32.35
CA GLU A 277 0.32 22.19 32.58
C GLU A 277 0.92 23.48 31.94
N GLY A 278 0.15 24.08 31.04
CA GLY A 278 0.56 25.28 30.29
C GLY A 278 1.28 24.97 28.97
N ALA A 279 1.33 23.70 28.53
CA ALA A 279 1.88 23.32 27.21
C ALA A 279 1.17 24.07 26.08
N THR A 280 1.95 24.45 25.08
CA THR A 280 1.55 25.17 23.88
C THR A 280 1.67 24.26 22.62
N ALA A 281 1.26 24.76 21.47
CA ALA A 281 1.53 24.06 20.20
C ALA A 281 3.04 23.90 19.93
N ALA A 282 3.87 24.85 20.36
CA ALA A 282 5.32 24.73 20.24
C ALA A 282 5.90 23.62 21.15
N ASP A 283 5.35 23.44 22.36
CA ASP A 283 5.75 22.31 23.23
C ASP A 283 5.28 20.97 22.64
N TYR A 284 4.14 20.96 21.97
CA TYR A 284 3.66 19.78 21.27
C TYR A 284 4.57 19.44 20.08
N TRP A 285 4.97 20.43 19.26
CA TRP A 285 5.96 20.21 18.20
C TRP A 285 7.27 19.63 18.75
N ALA A 286 7.78 20.19 19.85
CA ALA A 286 8.98 19.68 20.49
C ALA A 286 8.83 18.20 20.95
N ALA A 287 7.63 17.80 21.37
CA ALA A 287 7.36 16.40 21.70
C ALA A 287 7.35 15.49 20.46
N ILE A 288 6.78 15.95 19.34
CA ILE A 288 6.82 15.24 18.05
C ILE A 288 8.27 15.09 17.58
N GLU A 289 9.03 16.21 17.52
CA GLU A 289 10.44 16.19 17.11
C GLU A 289 11.28 15.23 17.97
N ALA A 290 11.04 15.20 19.27
CA ALA A 290 11.75 14.33 20.19
C ALA A 290 11.38 12.84 20.02
N ALA A 291 10.16 12.55 19.59
CA ALA A 291 9.68 11.18 19.38
C ALA A 291 10.30 10.57 18.13
N TYR A 292 10.40 11.32 17.04
CA TYR A 292 10.94 10.84 15.77
C TYR A 292 12.45 11.00 15.66
N GLY A 293 13.02 12.11 16.15
CA GLY A 293 14.42 12.46 15.93
C GLY A 293 14.75 12.87 14.48
N ASP A 294 13.85 12.64 13.53
CA ASP A 294 13.88 13.04 12.12
C ASP A 294 12.65 13.89 11.80
N ILE A 295 12.86 15.15 11.42
CA ILE A 295 11.77 16.09 11.13
C ILE A 295 11.07 15.81 9.80
N ILE A 296 11.72 15.10 8.87
CA ILE A 296 11.11 14.70 7.59
C ILE A 296 10.11 13.59 7.85
N GLU A 297 10.54 12.55 8.57
CA GLU A 297 9.66 11.46 8.99
C GLU A 297 8.49 11.95 9.85
N ALA A 298 8.77 12.84 10.82
CA ALA A 298 7.74 13.46 11.63
C ALA A 298 6.71 14.25 10.81
N SER A 299 7.17 15.00 9.80
CA SER A 299 6.29 15.73 8.88
C SER A 299 5.40 14.82 8.07
N ASP A 300 5.96 13.75 7.52
CA ASP A 300 5.25 12.83 6.63
C ASP A 300 4.22 11.98 7.39
N THR A 301 4.55 11.61 8.64
CA THR A 301 3.71 10.72 9.47
C THR A 301 2.62 11.46 10.23
N GLU A 302 2.92 12.64 10.81
CA GLU A 302 2.02 13.32 11.74
C GLU A 302 1.13 14.37 11.09
N THR A 303 1.19 14.53 9.78
CA THR A 303 0.42 15.56 9.07
C THR A 303 -1.10 15.43 9.28
N ALA A 304 -1.76 16.52 9.63
CA ALA A 304 -3.21 16.63 9.68
C ALA A 304 -3.79 17.41 8.47
N GLY A 305 -2.94 17.77 7.49
CA GLY A 305 -3.35 18.53 6.31
C GLY A 305 -2.16 19.06 5.51
N SER A 306 -1.31 19.88 6.13
CA SER A 306 -0.10 20.43 5.51
C SER A 306 1.14 19.71 6.00
N SER A 307 2.15 19.50 5.15
CA SER A 307 3.46 19.07 5.62
C SER A 307 4.13 20.18 6.45
N LEU A 308 5.11 19.81 7.29
CA LEU A 308 5.92 20.79 8.02
C LEU A 308 6.53 21.84 7.08
N PHE A 309 7.02 21.38 5.92
CA PHE A 309 7.72 22.20 4.94
C PHE A 309 6.77 23.15 4.17
N ASP A 310 5.50 22.76 3.96
CA ASP A 310 4.47 23.65 3.40
C ASP A 310 4.17 24.85 4.32
N LEU A 311 4.40 24.69 5.62
CA LEU A 311 4.18 25.71 6.65
C LEU A 311 5.40 26.61 6.91
N MET A 312 6.56 26.29 6.29
CA MET A 312 7.76 27.13 6.35
C MET A 312 7.63 28.30 5.37
N ASP A 313 7.70 29.53 5.88
CA ASP A 313 7.53 30.76 5.06
C ASP A 313 8.70 30.99 4.08
N ASP A 314 9.88 30.43 4.35
CA ASP A 314 11.13 30.57 3.60
C ASP A 314 11.67 29.23 3.07
N PHE A 315 10.83 28.20 2.96
CA PHE A 315 11.25 26.85 2.52
C PHE A 315 12.02 26.87 1.18
N ALA A 316 11.64 27.74 0.25
CA ALA A 316 12.32 27.86 -1.05
C ALA A 316 13.82 28.22 -0.95
N ASP A 317 14.28 28.77 0.18
CA ASP A 317 15.71 29.02 0.40
C ASP A 317 16.50 27.74 0.70
N TYR A 318 15.81 26.67 1.11
CA TYR A 318 16.37 25.36 1.47
C TYR A 318 15.97 24.26 0.48
N ASP A 319 14.90 24.42 -0.27
CA ASP A 319 14.43 23.51 -1.32
C ASP A 319 15.26 23.71 -2.60
N LYS A 320 16.55 23.43 -2.50
CA LYS A 320 17.51 23.51 -3.58
C LYS A 320 18.55 22.42 -3.44
N LEU A 321 18.97 21.87 -4.56
CA LEU A 321 20.06 20.90 -4.62
C LEU A 321 21.42 21.57 -4.40
N VAL A 322 22.27 20.89 -3.64
CA VAL A 322 23.66 21.24 -3.41
C VAL A 322 24.54 20.03 -3.77
N ALA A 323 25.72 20.29 -4.34
CA ALA A 323 26.68 19.22 -4.64
C ALA A 323 27.24 18.66 -3.32
N THR A 324 27.22 17.34 -3.19
CA THR A 324 27.68 16.60 -1.99
C THR A 324 29.01 15.88 -2.21
N GLY A 325 29.56 15.92 -3.43
CA GLY A 325 30.80 15.26 -3.82
C GLY A 325 31.25 15.65 -5.21
N ASP A 326 31.98 14.74 -5.84
CA ASP A 326 32.42 14.87 -7.24
C ASP A 326 31.20 14.83 -8.18
N ASP A 327 31.33 15.51 -9.32
CA ASP A 327 30.33 15.43 -10.36
C ASP A 327 30.33 14.02 -10.98
N VAL A 328 29.20 13.32 -10.85
CA VAL A 328 28.99 11.98 -11.43
C VAL A 328 28.03 12.12 -12.60
N PRO A 329 28.54 12.12 -13.85
CA PRO A 329 27.73 12.45 -15.03
C PRO A 329 26.81 11.33 -15.50
N SER A 330 27.05 10.07 -15.11
CA SER A 330 26.26 8.91 -15.56
C SER A 330 26.35 7.74 -14.60
N ILE A 331 25.37 6.82 -14.72
CA ILE A 331 25.31 5.56 -14.01
C ILE A 331 26.05 4.51 -14.82
N LYS A 332 27.18 4.01 -14.32
CA LYS A 332 28.06 3.09 -15.05
C LYS A 332 27.38 1.78 -15.42
N GLY A 333 26.51 1.28 -14.55
CA GLY A 333 25.78 0.02 -14.73
C GLY A 333 24.63 0.11 -15.71
N ILE A 334 24.26 1.27 -16.27
CA ILE A 334 23.25 1.41 -17.32
C ILE A 334 23.96 1.49 -18.67
N ILE A 335 24.05 0.36 -19.37
CA ILE A 335 24.91 0.20 -20.55
C ILE A 335 24.04 -0.01 -21.80
N ARG A 336 23.96 0.99 -22.68
CA ARG A 336 23.30 0.87 -23.99
C ARG A 336 24.10 -0.10 -24.88
N THR A 337 23.50 -1.21 -25.28
CA THR A 337 24.15 -2.23 -26.12
C THR A 337 23.67 -2.23 -27.56
N GLY A 338 22.55 -1.55 -27.86
CA GLY A 338 21.98 -1.43 -29.20
C GLY A 338 20.81 -0.44 -29.22
N ASP A 339 20.14 -0.31 -30.36
CA ASP A 339 19.00 0.59 -30.53
C ASP A 339 17.75 0.09 -29.76
N TYR A 340 17.72 -1.22 -29.44
CA TYR A 340 16.65 -1.90 -28.75
C TYR A 340 17.16 -2.79 -27.60
N SER A 341 18.36 -2.51 -27.07
CA SER A 341 18.92 -3.32 -26.00
C SER A 341 19.80 -2.52 -25.05
N LEU A 342 19.75 -2.89 -23.78
CA LEU A 342 20.61 -2.38 -22.73
C LEU A 342 21.00 -3.52 -21.77
N THR A 343 22.15 -3.36 -21.10
CA THR A 343 22.51 -4.18 -19.96
C THR A 343 22.43 -3.34 -18.69
N VAL A 344 21.76 -3.87 -17.67
CA VAL A 344 21.82 -3.33 -16.31
C VAL A 344 22.80 -4.19 -15.51
N HIS A 345 23.97 -3.61 -15.22
CA HIS A 345 25.02 -4.27 -14.44
C HIS A 345 24.87 -3.91 -12.95
N MET A 346 24.68 -4.94 -12.12
CA MET A 346 24.59 -4.81 -10.66
C MET A 346 25.82 -5.42 -10.00
N THR A 347 26.29 -4.79 -8.92
CA THR A 347 27.50 -5.21 -8.21
C THR A 347 27.31 -6.49 -7.39
N GLU A 348 26.08 -6.89 -7.15
CA GLU A 348 25.70 -8.11 -6.45
C GLU A 348 24.36 -8.63 -6.97
N TYR A 349 24.14 -9.94 -6.81
CA TYR A 349 22.86 -10.56 -7.15
C TYR A 349 21.85 -10.37 -6.01
N ASP A 350 20.69 -9.85 -6.35
CA ASP A 350 19.51 -9.81 -5.50
C ASP A 350 18.32 -10.39 -6.28
N ALA A 351 17.73 -11.47 -5.79
CA ALA A 351 16.60 -12.13 -6.46
C ALA A 351 15.37 -11.24 -6.60
N THR A 352 15.24 -10.18 -5.80
CA THR A 352 14.14 -9.22 -5.88
C THR A 352 14.34 -8.19 -6.98
N ALA A 353 15.56 -7.99 -7.44
CA ALA A 353 15.91 -6.94 -8.40
C ALA A 353 15.23 -7.11 -9.75
N ILE A 354 14.97 -8.35 -10.19
CA ILE A 354 14.32 -8.62 -11.49
C ILE A 354 12.95 -7.95 -11.60
N TYR A 355 12.21 -7.79 -10.50
CA TYR A 355 10.90 -7.13 -10.46
C TYR A 355 10.99 -5.63 -10.75
N ASN A 356 12.19 -5.04 -10.58
CA ASN A 356 12.47 -3.66 -10.90
C ASN A 356 13.00 -3.46 -12.33
N MET A 357 13.24 -4.55 -13.08
CA MET A 357 13.75 -4.47 -14.45
C MET A 357 12.65 -4.20 -15.48
N SER A 358 11.37 -4.22 -15.10
CA SER A 358 10.27 -3.81 -15.98
C SER A 358 10.17 -2.28 -16.06
N PHE A 359 11.26 -1.64 -16.51
CA PHE A 359 11.30 -0.20 -16.68
C PHE A 359 10.22 0.29 -17.64
N ILE A 360 9.66 1.46 -17.35
CA ILE A 360 8.65 2.09 -18.19
C ILE A 360 9.29 2.56 -19.49
N ILE A 361 8.62 2.29 -20.62
CA ILE A 361 8.97 2.85 -21.93
C ILE A 361 8.32 4.23 -22.02
N ALA A 362 9.05 5.27 -21.62
CA ALA A 362 8.54 6.62 -21.52
C ALA A 362 9.04 7.51 -22.68
N PRO A 363 8.14 8.13 -23.47
CA PRO A 363 8.55 8.88 -24.65
C PRO A 363 9.43 10.09 -24.30
N LEU A 364 10.72 9.98 -24.59
CA LEU A 364 11.72 11.03 -24.40
C LEU A 364 11.31 12.35 -25.10
N HIS A 365 10.74 12.25 -26.31
CA HIS A 365 10.33 13.41 -27.09
C HIS A 365 9.15 14.19 -26.48
N HIS A 366 8.42 13.57 -25.54
CA HIS A 366 7.27 14.17 -24.86
C HIS A 366 7.59 14.65 -23.45
N TYR A 367 8.22 13.78 -22.64
CA TYR A 367 8.54 14.08 -21.24
C TYR A 367 9.89 14.77 -21.07
N GLY A 368 10.83 14.54 -21.99
CA GLY A 368 12.17 15.14 -21.99
C GLY A 368 12.35 16.18 -23.09
N ASP A 369 13.61 16.55 -23.28
CA ASP A 369 14.07 17.43 -24.36
C ASP A 369 15.07 16.67 -25.26
N VAL A 370 14.64 16.27 -26.44
CA VAL A 370 15.48 15.52 -27.40
C VAL A 370 16.79 16.24 -27.69
N SER A 371 16.82 17.59 -27.67
CA SER A 371 18.06 18.37 -27.89
C SER A 371 19.07 18.25 -26.75
N LYS A 372 18.61 17.76 -25.57
CA LYS A 372 19.44 17.48 -24.39
C LYS A 372 19.75 15.98 -24.26
N TYR A 373 19.41 15.16 -25.25
CA TYR A 373 19.69 13.71 -25.19
C TYR A 373 20.92 13.40 -26.09
N ASP A 374 21.94 12.82 -25.50
CA ASP A 374 23.14 12.33 -26.18
C ASP A 374 23.83 11.34 -25.22
N TYR A 375 23.47 10.05 -25.33
CA TYR A 375 23.97 9.00 -24.45
C TYR A 375 25.49 8.96 -24.35
N ASP A 376 26.20 9.09 -25.50
CA ASP A 376 27.65 9.00 -25.55
C ASP A 376 28.35 10.18 -24.82
N ASN A 377 27.64 11.31 -24.65
CA ASN A 377 28.09 12.47 -23.92
C ASN A 377 27.41 12.68 -22.58
N ASN A 378 26.83 11.61 -22.00
CA ASN A 378 26.19 11.60 -20.68
C ASN A 378 25.06 12.65 -20.52
N LYS A 379 24.19 12.75 -21.53
CA LYS A 379 23.03 13.61 -21.54
C LYS A 379 21.78 12.77 -21.72
N PHE A 380 20.79 12.92 -20.85
CA PHE A 380 19.67 12.01 -20.73
C PHE A 380 18.30 12.68 -20.90
N GLY A 381 18.24 13.82 -21.64
CA GLY A 381 16.98 14.46 -22.02
C GLY A 381 16.51 15.56 -21.05
N PHE A 382 17.28 15.87 -20.01
CA PHE A 382 17.05 16.96 -19.06
C PHE A 382 18.37 17.38 -18.43
N ASP A 383 18.36 18.48 -17.68
CA ASP A 383 19.53 18.89 -16.89
C ASP A 383 19.47 18.17 -15.53
N LYS A 384 20.54 17.48 -15.14
CA LYS A 384 20.61 16.76 -13.87
C LYS A 384 20.23 17.67 -12.69
N GLY A 385 19.31 17.21 -11.86
CA GLY A 385 18.77 17.97 -10.75
C GLY A 385 17.61 18.91 -11.13
N ASP A 386 17.09 18.83 -12.36
CA ASP A 386 15.93 19.61 -12.79
C ASP A 386 14.93 18.76 -13.58
N LEU A 387 13.96 18.19 -12.90
CA LEU A 387 12.84 17.47 -13.47
C LEU A 387 11.59 18.33 -13.71
N SER A 388 11.69 19.66 -13.62
CA SER A 388 10.53 20.55 -13.78
C SER A 388 9.83 20.38 -15.13
N GLY A 389 10.58 20.13 -16.21
CA GLY A 389 10.04 19.85 -17.54
C GLY A 389 9.24 18.54 -17.59
N VAL A 390 9.72 17.49 -16.92
CA VAL A 390 9.02 16.20 -16.80
C VAL A 390 7.75 16.35 -15.96
N LYS A 391 7.85 17.01 -14.81
CA LYS A 391 6.72 17.29 -13.91
C LYS A 391 5.63 18.13 -14.58
N ALA A 392 5.98 19.04 -15.48
CA ALA A 392 5.01 19.84 -16.23
C ALA A 392 4.07 19.01 -17.12
N LYS A 393 4.42 17.72 -17.39
CA LYS A 393 3.64 16.77 -18.21
C LYS A 393 2.72 15.86 -17.40
N THR A 394 2.58 16.06 -16.11
CA THR A 394 1.78 15.20 -15.19
C THR A 394 0.31 15.09 -15.60
N THR A 395 -0.25 16.09 -16.29
CA THR A 395 -1.64 16.11 -16.76
C THR A 395 -1.80 15.93 -18.29
N GLU A 396 -0.70 15.70 -19.00
CA GLU A 396 -0.67 15.52 -20.45
C GLU A 396 0.00 14.18 -20.81
N PRO A 397 -0.54 13.02 -20.36
CA PRO A 397 0.15 11.75 -20.51
C PRO A 397 0.22 11.26 -21.95
N LEU A 398 1.35 10.64 -22.29
CA LEU A 398 1.59 9.95 -23.56
C LEU A 398 2.32 8.61 -23.27
N GLY A 399 1.97 7.55 -24.00
CA GLY A 399 2.60 6.25 -23.84
C GLY A 399 2.33 5.31 -25.01
N CYS A 400 2.71 4.04 -24.85
CA CYS A 400 2.55 2.95 -25.83
C CYS A 400 1.59 1.84 -25.36
N GLY A 401 0.84 2.05 -24.30
CA GLY A 401 -0.11 1.10 -23.75
C GLY A 401 -1.36 0.87 -24.62
N PRO A 402 -2.28 0.02 -24.14
CA PRO A 402 -3.48 -0.37 -24.90
C PRO A 402 -4.46 0.78 -25.14
N TYR A 403 -4.42 1.83 -24.33
CA TYR A 403 -5.31 2.98 -24.46
C TYR A 403 -4.55 4.31 -24.53
N ILE A 404 -5.21 5.31 -25.09
CA ILE A 404 -4.74 6.69 -25.23
C ILE A 404 -5.54 7.55 -24.25
N PHE A 405 -4.88 8.26 -23.36
CA PHE A 405 -5.52 9.24 -22.48
C PHE A 405 -6.05 10.42 -23.33
N LYS A 406 -7.29 10.81 -23.11
CA LYS A 406 -7.94 11.91 -23.86
C LYS A 406 -8.24 13.12 -22.97
N SER A 407 -8.85 12.90 -21.82
CA SER A 407 -9.22 13.97 -20.90
C SER A 407 -9.52 13.45 -19.50
N TYR A 408 -9.41 14.35 -18.52
CA TYR A 408 -10.02 14.22 -17.20
C TYR A 408 -10.95 15.42 -16.99
N GLU A 409 -12.23 15.15 -16.86
CA GLU A 409 -13.27 16.18 -16.66
C GLU A 409 -14.35 15.68 -15.71
N ASN A 410 -14.66 16.48 -14.67
CA ASN A 410 -15.77 16.23 -13.74
C ASN A 410 -15.75 14.81 -13.12
N GLY A 411 -14.57 14.35 -12.67
CA GLY A 411 -14.42 13.04 -12.07
C GLY A 411 -14.44 11.87 -13.06
N VAL A 412 -14.21 12.13 -14.36
CA VAL A 412 -14.18 11.11 -15.40
C VAL A 412 -12.88 11.23 -16.21
N VAL A 413 -12.09 10.17 -16.24
CA VAL A 413 -11.00 10.00 -17.21
C VAL A 413 -11.55 9.27 -18.43
N THR A 414 -11.35 9.87 -19.60
CA THR A 414 -11.71 9.27 -20.90
C THR A 414 -10.48 8.71 -21.58
N MET A 415 -10.53 7.41 -21.93
CA MET A 415 -9.49 6.69 -22.65
C MET A 415 -10.04 6.16 -23.96
N GLU A 416 -9.26 6.26 -25.06
CA GLU A 416 -9.59 5.66 -26.36
C GLU A 416 -8.63 4.53 -26.70
N ALA A 417 -9.12 3.49 -27.38
CA ALA A 417 -8.31 2.36 -27.81
C ALA A 417 -7.10 2.82 -28.66
N ASN A 418 -5.93 2.31 -28.37
CA ASN A 418 -4.71 2.58 -29.13
C ASN A 418 -4.64 1.62 -30.33
N PRO A 419 -4.78 2.13 -31.58
CA PRO A 419 -4.75 1.28 -32.78
C PRO A 419 -3.35 0.70 -33.08
N THR A 420 -2.31 1.21 -32.43
CA THR A 420 -0.93 0.78 -32.62
C THR A 420 -0.39 -0.07 -31.48
N TYR A 421 -1.28 -0.51 -30.56
CA TYR A 421 -0.85 -1.35 -29.44
C TYR A 421 -0.30 -2.69 -29.96
N PHE A 422 0.81 -3.15 -29.41
CA PHE A 422 1.56 -4.31 -29.92
C PHE A 422 0.79 -5.65 -29.89
N LEU A 423 -0.18 -5.81 -28.98
CA LEU A 423 -1.10 -6.98 -28.97
C LEU A 423 -2.35 -6.78 -29.84
N GLY A 424 -2.42 -5.69 -30.56
CA GLY A 424 -3.54 -5.31 -31.41
C GLY A 424 -4.48 -4.28 -30.77
N GLU A 425 -5.26 -3.62 -31.61
CA GLU A 425 -6.21 -2.59 -31.16
C GLU A 425 -7.27 -3.19 -30.24
N PRO A 426 -7.49 -2.63 -29.01
CA PRO A 426 -8.50 -3.10 -28.08
C PRO A 426 -9.91 -3.15 -28.67
N LYS A 427 -10.67 -4.20 -28.31
CA LYS A 427 -12.04 -4.41 -28.78
C LYS A 427 -12.99 -3.34 -28.24
N THR A 428 -12.87 -3.00 -26.96
CA THR A 428 -13.59 -1.89 -26.34
C THR A 428 -12.95 -0.58 -26.75
N LYS A 429 -13.69 0.28 -27.47
CA LYS A 429 -13.12 1.48 -28.10
C LYS A 429 -12.91 2.63 -27.13
N THR A 430 -13.70 2.69 -26.08
CA THR A 430 -13.61 3.74 -25.06
C THR A 430 -13.74 3.13 -23.68
N ILE A 431 -12.86 3.54 -22.75
CA ILE A 431 -13.03 3.29 -21.33
C ILE A 431 -13.19 4.63 -20.61
N LEU A 432 -14.19 4.70 -19.77
CA LEU A 432 -14.41 5.80 -18.85
C LEU A 432 -14.07 5.30 -17.44
N PHE A 433 -12.99 5.80 -16.84
CA PHE A 433 -12.76 5.64 -15.42
C PHE A 433 -13.53 6.73 -14.69
N LYS A 434 -14.54 6.37 -13.95
CA LYS A 434 -15.49 7.30 -13.36
C LYS A 434 -15.46 7.22 -11.85
N GLU A 435 -15.18 8.37 -11.22
CA GLU A 435 -15.20 8.51 -9.76
C GLU A 435 -16.58 8.20 -9.17
N GLY A 436 -16.58 7.53 -8.02
CA GLY A 436 -17.74 7.20 -7.23
C GLY A 436 -17.38 6.70 -5.84
N GLU A 437 -18.38 6.59 -4.98
CA GLU A 437 -18.21 6.01 -3.67
C GLU A 437 -18.38 4.49 -3.74
N ASP A 438 -17.61 3.73 -2.95
CA ASP A 438 -17.63 2.26 -2.95
C ASP A 438 -19.05 1.68 -2.75
N ALA A 439 -19.85 2.28 -1.87
CA ALA A 439 -21.24 1.88 -1.62
C ALA A 439 -22.16 2.01 -2.85
N ASP A 440 -21.78 2.85 -3.83
CA ASP A 440 -22.56 3.09 -5.05
C ASP A 440 -22.16 2.17 -6.22
N TYR A 441 -21.07 1.39 -6.10
CA TYR A 441 -20.55 0.59 -7.21
C TYR A 441 -21.54 -0.49 -7.65
N VAL A 442 -21.96 -1.39 -6.77
CA VAL A 442 -22.91 -2.47 -7.11
C VAL A 442 -24.26 -1.92 -7.54
N PRO A 443 -24.92 -1.00 -6.81
CA PRO A 443 -26.15 -0.35 -7.27
C PRO A 443 -26.00 0.37 -8.62
N GLY A 444 -24.85 0.98 -8.85
CA GLY A 444 -24.52 1.68 -10.09
C GLY A 444 -24.40 0.73 -11.28
N ILE A 445 -23.83 -0.46 -11.10
CA ILE A 445 -23.77 -1.48 -12.17
C ILE A 445 -25.19 -1.99 -12.48
N VAL A 446 -26.01 -2.26 -11.47
CA VAL A 446 -27.40 -2.69 -11.65
C VAL A 446 -28.23 -1.67 -12.42
N THR A 447 -28.02 -0.37 -12.16
CA THR A 447 -28.74 0.73 -12.84
C THR A 447 -28.12 1.17 -14.15
N GLY A 448 -26.93 0.66 -14.52
CA GLY A 448 -26.21 0.99 -15.76
C GLY A 448 -25.43 2.31 -15.68
N THR A 449 -25.13 2.80 -14.48
CA THR A 449 -24.22 3.94 -14.23
C THR A 449 -22.76 3.53 -14.43
N TYR A 450 -22.44 2.29 -14.09
CA TYR A 450 -21.15 1.61 -14.28
C TYR A 450 -21.38 0.27 -14.98
N ASP A 451 -20.34 -0.26 -15.58
CA ASP A 451 -20.33 -1.58 -16.24
C ASP A 451 -19.47 -2.59 -15.49
N LEU A 452 -18.41 -2.11 -14.82
CA LEU A 452 -17.45 -2.90 -14.05
C LEU A 452 -16.96 -2.10 -12.84
N ALA A 453 -16.71 -2.78 -11.72
CA ALA A 453 -16.12 -2.21 -10.52
C ALA A 453 -15.39 -3.27 -9.70
N VAL A 454 -14.53 -2.79 -8.77
CA VAL A 454 -13.87 -3.61 -7.74
C VAL A 454 -14.29 -3.08 -6.36
N PRO A 455 -15.52 -3.40 -5.89
CA PRO A 455 -16.00 -2.94 -4.60
C PRO A 455 -15.29 -3.63 -3.44
N SER A 456 -15.25 -2.97 -2.30
CA SER A 456 -14.85 -3.58 -1.04
C SER A 456 -15.77 -4.74 -0.68
N ILE A 457 -15.19 -5.88 -0.30
CA ILE A 457 -15.96 -7.07 0.01
C ILE A 457 -16.55 -7.00 1.42
N SER A 458 -17.87 -6.90 1.52
CA SER A 458 -18.63 -6.91 2.76
C SER A 458 -19.85 -7.83 2.65
N GLU A 459 -20.51 -8.13 3.74
CA GLU A 459 -21.78 -8.86 3.71
C GLU A 459 -22.85 -8.05 2.94
N GLU A 460 -22.88 -6.73 3.12
CA GLU A 460 -23.78 -5.84 2.42
C GLU A 460 -23.54 -5.86 0.89
N THR A 461 -22.27 -5.81 0.47
CA THR A 461 -21.88 -5.91 -0.94
C THR A 461 -22.33 -7.24 -1.56
N LEU A 462 -22.06 -8.37 -0.89
CA LEU A 462 -22.45 -9.68 -1.42
C LEU A 462 -23.98 -9.86 -1.45
N ASN A 463 -24.70 -9.38 -0.43
CA ASN A 463 -26.15 -9.40 -0.42
C ASN A 463 -26.73 -8.55 -1.57
N ALA A 464 -26.18 -7.35 -1.82
CA ALA A 464 -26.58 -6.51 -2.94
C ALA A 464 -26.38 -7.22 -4.30
N ILE A 465 -25.28 -7.97 -4.45
CA ILE A 465 -25.00 -8.75 -5.67
C ILE A 465 -25.98 -9.91 -5.83
N THR A 466 -26.19 -10.71 -4.77
CA THR A 466 -27.10 -11.87 -4.83
C THR A 466 -28.56 -11.44 -5.00
N ASP A 467 -28.98 -10.33 -4.38
CA ASP A 467 -30.33 -9.77 -4.54
C ASP A 467 -30.57 -9.22 -5.96
N ALA A 468 -29.53 -8.77 -6.66
CA ALA A 468 -29.63 -8.29 -8.03
C ALA A 468 -29.78 -9.42 -9.05
N ASN A 469 -29.26 -10.61 -8.76
CA ASN A 469 -29.32 -11.77 -9.62
C ASN A 469 -30.60 -12.63 -9.34
N SER A 470 -31.34 -12.99 -10.38
CA SER A 470 -32.61 -13.73 -10.22
C SER A 470 -32.43 -15.14 -9.63
N ASN A 471 -31.23 -15.70 -9.69
CA ASN A 471 -30.87 -17.00 -9.11
C ASN A 471 -30.41 -16.90 -7.64
N GLY A 472 -30.22 -15.70 -7.11
CA GLY A 472 -29.71 -15.49 -5.75
C GLY A 472 -28.24 -15.84 -5.54
N GLU A 473 -27.45 -15.94 -6.62
CA GLU A 473 -26.03 -16.31 -6.60
C GLU A 473 -25.15 -15.10 -6.95
N LEU A 474 -23.84 -15.19 -6.69
CA LEU A 474 -22.87 -14.13 -7.01
C LEU A 474 -22.70 -13.92 -8.52
N THR A 475 -23.01 -14.90 -9.34
CA THR A 475 -23.02 -14.82 -10.81
C THR A 475 -24.37 -15.23 -11.34
N GLY A 476 -24.99 -14.36 -12.13
CA GLY A 476 -26.33 -14.56 -12.65
C GLY A 476 -26.63 -13.74 -13.91
N ASP A 477 -27.88 -13.39 -14.07
CA ASP A 477 -28.42 -12.71 -15.26
C ASP A 477 -28.18 -11.19 -15.26
N THR A 478 -27.84 -10.59 -14.13
CA THR A 478 -27.59 -9.15 -13.99
C THR A 478 -26.11 -8.87 -13.76
N LEU A 479 -25.48 -9.61 -12.84
CA LEU A 479 -24.08 -9.42 -12.42
C LEU A 479 -23.29 -10.72 -12.53
N THR A 480 -22.04 -10.61 -12.93
CA THR A 480 -21.00 -11.64 -12.80
C THR A 480 -19.98 -11.16 -11.78
N THR A 481 -19.64 -12.03 -10.83
CA THR A 481 -18.68 -11.72 -9.76
C THR A 481 -17.51 -12.72 -9.80
N ILE A 482 -16.29 -12.20 -9.78
CA ILE A 482 -15.06 -12.97 -9.68
C ILE A 482 -14.43 -12.63 -8.34
N LEU A 483 -14.23 -13.64 -7.49
CA LEU A 483 -13.54 -13.52 -6.20
C LEU A 483 -12.10 -14.00 -6.36
N VAL A 484 -11.17 -13.18 -5.92
CA VAL A 484 -9.72 -13.43 -5.97
C VAL A 484 -9.15 -13.25 -4.57
N ASP A 485 -8.26 -14.13 -4.13
CA ASP A 485 -7.59 -13.93 -2.84
C ASP A 485 -6.77 -12.62 -2.88
N TYR A 486 -6.94 -11.80 -1.84
CA TYR A 486 -6.18 -10.55 -1.70
C TYR A 486 -4.69 -10.84 -1.52
N ARG A 487 -3.84 -10.02 -2.08
CA ARG A 487 -2.38 -10.20 -2.03
C ARG A 487 -1.79 -10.11 -0.61
N GLY A 488 -2.44 -9.38 0.28
CA GLY A 488 -2.01 -9.21 1.66
C GLY A 488 -2.73 -10.12 2.64
N TYR A 489 -2.38 -10.01 3.92
CA TYR A 489 -3.02 -10.75 5.00
C TYR A 489 -3.03 -9.98 6.31
N GLY A 490 -4.04 -10.22 7.15
CA GLY A 490 -4.15 -9.69 8.50
C GLY A 490 -3.44 -10.59 9.51
N TYR A 491 -2.76 -9.98 10.47
CA TYR A 491 -1.99 -10.67 11.49
C TYR A 491 -2.08 -9.99 12.86
N LEU A 492 -1.61 -10.68 13.89
CA LEU A 492 -1.38 -10.16 15.21
C LEU A 492 0.11 -10.32 15.55
N GLY A 493 0.75 -9.21 15.93
CA GLY A 493 2.17 -9.16 16.27
C GLY A 493 2.41 -9.07 17.78
N ILE A 494 3.55 -9.56 18.26
CA ILE A 494 4.06 -9.40 19.64
C ILE A 494 5.49 -8.85 19.57
N ASN A 495 5.75 -7.77 20.30
CA ASN A 495 7.06 -7.19 20.48
C ASN A 495 7.87 -8.03 21.47
N ALA A 496 8.95 -8.64 20.99
CA ALA A 496 9.78 -9.53 21.80
C ALA A 496 10.54 -8.77 22.90
N ASP A 497 10.90 -7.50 22.68
CA ASP A 497 11.59 -6.68 23.69
C ASP A 497 10.68 -6.28 24.85
N LEU A 498 9.36 -6.21 24.62
CA LEU A 498 8.39 -5.83 25.65
C LEU A 498 7.67 -7.03 26.28
N VAL A 499 7.63 -8.18 25.57
CA VAL A 499 6.97 -9.40 26.04
C VAL A 499 8.03 -10.51 26.17
N ASN A 500 8.81 -10.41 27.23
CA ASN A 500 9.91 -11.34 27.52
C ASN A 500 10.03 -11.63 29.03
N ILE A 501 10.95 -12.51 29.37
CA ILE A 501 11.35 -12.87 30.73
C ILE A 501 12.79 -12.39 30.96
N ASP A 502 13.01 -11.64 32.05
CA ASP A 502 14.32 -11.17 32.49
C ASP A 502 15.11 -10.31 31.46
N GLY A 503 14.42 -9.70 30.48
CA GLY A 503 15.05 -8.89 29.44
C GLY A 503 15.84 -9.72 28.41
N ASP A 504 15.54 -11.01 28.27
CA ASP A 504 16.10 -11.89 27.25
C ASP A 504 15.03 -12.37 26.27
N PRO A 505 14.76 -11.59 25.18
CA PRO A 505 13.72 -11.90 24.22
C PRO A 505 13.89 -13.26 23.51
N GLY A 506 15.13 -13.69 23.30
CA GLY A 506 15.50 -14.94 22.61
C GLY A 506 15.46 -16.19 23.48
N SER A 507 15.30 -16.06 24.80
CA SER A 507 15.25 -17.21 25.72
C SER A 507 14.07 -18.14 25.46
N GLU A 508 14.23 -19.42 25.79
CA GLU A 508 13.14 -20.40 25.68
C GLU A 508 11.96 -20.06 26.58
N GLU A 509 12.18 -19.42 27.71
CA GLU A 509 11.18 -18.91 28.63
C GLU A 509 10.37 -17.77 28.00
N SER A 510 11.04 -16.81 27.35
CA SER A 510 10.39 -15.69 26.64
C SER A 510 9.59 -16.16 25.43
N LYS A 511 10.16 -17.06 24.62
CA LYS A 511 9.44 -17.71 23.50
C LYS A 511 8.21 -18.48 24.00
N ALA A 512 8.34 -19.22 25.11
CA ALA A 512 7.22 -19.93 25.70
C ALA A 512 6.12 -18.97 26.17
N LEU A 513 6.48 -17.84 26.81
CA LEU A 513 5.52 -16.82 27.23
C LEU A 513 4.68 -16.34 26.02
N ARG A 514 5.31 -15.95 24.93
CA ARG A 514 4.63 -15.47 23.71
C ARG A 514 3.80 -16.57 23.07
N LYS A 515 4.30 -17.80 22.96
CA LYS A 515 3.54 -18.96 22.42
C LYS A 515 2.29 -19.27 23.26
N GLY A 516 2.32 -19.05 24.58
CA GLY A 516 1.14 -19.17 25.43
C GLY A 516 0.03 -18.24 25.00
N PHE A 517 0.33 -16.97 24.73
CA PHE A 517 -0.65 -16.02 24.19
C PHE A 517 -1.11 -16.41 22.79
N MET A 518 -0.16 -16.73 21.88
CA MET A 518 -0.50 -17.09 20.50
C MET A 518 -1.41 -18.33 20.43
N THR A 519 -1.22 -19.31 21.30
CA THR A 519 -2.07 -20.53 21.35
C THR A 519 -3.52 -20.21 21.71
N VAL A 520 -3.75 -19.31 22.67
CA VAL A 520 -5.11 -18.91 23.05
C VAL A 520 -5.74 -18.02 21.99
N LEU A 521 -4.98 -17.12 21.38
CA LEU A 521 -5.47 -16.26 20.30
C LEU A 521 -5.82 -17.07 19.05
N ALA A 522 -4.96 -18.03 18.68
CA ALA A 522 -5.09 -18.81 17.45
C ALA A 522 -6.40 -19.63 17.39
N VAL A 523 -6.87 -20.19 18.53
CA VAL A 523 -8.02 -21.09 18.54
C VAL A 523 -9.34 -20.38 18.21
N TYR A 524 -9.42 -19.06 18.38
CA TYR A 524 -10.64 -18.30 18.10
C TYR A 524 -10.73 -17.81 16.65
N ARG A 525 -9.65 -17.93 15.82
CA ARG A 525 -9.59 -17.39 14.47
C ARG A 525 -10.72 -17.92 13.58
N ASP A 526 -10.86 -19.25 13.49
CA ASP A 526 -11.83 -19.87 12.58
C ASP A 526 -13.26 -19.38 12.87
N THR A 527 -13.69 -19.38 14.14
CA THR A 527 -15.03 -18.98 14.52
C THR A 527 -15.28 -17.49 14.28
N VAL A 528 -14.32 -16.63 14.66
CA VAL A 528 -14.49 -15.17 14.57
C VAL A 528 -14.40 -14.71 13.12
N ILE A 529 -13.39 -15.17 12.36
CA ILE A 529 -13.21 -14.78 10.97
C ILE A 529 -14.37 -15.30 10.11
N ASN A 530 -14.82 -16.54 10.33
CA ASN A 530 -16.00 -17.05 9.64
C ASN A 530 -17.27 -16.27 10.00
N SER A 531 -17.42 -15.84 11.26
CA SER A 531 -18.56 -15.01 11.67
C SER A 531 -18.55 -13.63 11.06
N TYR A 532 -17.34 -13.05 10.85
CA TYR A 532 -17.18 -11.69 10.31
C TYR A 532 -17.23 -11.68 8.77
N TYR A 533 -16.50 -12.57 8.13
CA TYR A 533 -16.33 -12.59 6.68
C TYR A 533 -17.11 -13.71 5.96
N GLY A 534 -17.50 -14.82 6.63
CA GLY A 534 -17.98 -16.01 5.93
C GLY A 534 -16.94 -16.51 4.93
N ASP A 535 -17.38 -16.81 3.71
CA ASP A 535 -16.51 -17.29 2.62
C ASP A 535 -15.64 -16.18 1.97
N ARG A 536 -15.71 -14.94 2.48
CA ARG A 536 -14.97 -13.77 1.97
C ARG A 536 -13.52 -13.70 2.48
N ALA A 537 -13.16 -14.51 3.46
CA ALA A 537 -11.80 -14.64 3.95
C ALA A 537 -11.52 -16.07 4.38
N ALA A 538 -10.25 -16.44 4.38
CA ALA A 538 -9.77 -17.70 4.92
C ALA A 538 -8.77 -17.45 6.05
N VAL A 539 -8.74 -18.33 7.07
CA VAL A 539 -7.70 -18.33 8.08
C VAL A 539 -6.40 -18.87 7.47
N ILE A 540 -5.32 -18.13 7.60
CA ILE A 540 -3.99 -18.54 7.14
C ILE A 540 -3.13 -19.07 8.28
N GLN A 541 -2.13 -19.87 7.96
CA GLN A 541 -1.39 -20.65 8.97
C GLN A 541 0.08 -20.25 9.09
N TYR A 542 0.62 -19.52 8.12
CA TYR A 542 2.01 -19.11 8.08
C TYR A 542 2.12 -17.60 7.86
N PRO A 543 3.21 -16.95 8.30
CA PRO A 543 3.43 -15.50 8.12
C PRO A 543 3.81 -15.15 6.68
N ILE A 544 2.93 -15.47 5.76
CA ILE A 544 3.05 -15.23 4.32
C ILE A 544 1.66 -15.30 3.67
N SER A 545 1.42 -14.51 2.63
CA SER A 545 0.18 -14.61 1.86
C SER A 545 0.07 -15.98 1.17
N ASN A 546 -1.12 -16.59 1.19
CA ASN A 546 -1.37 -17.85 0.47
C ASN A 546 -1.22 -17.72 -1.05
N THR A 547 -1.23 -16.48 -1.59
CA THR A 547 -0.98 -16.23 -3.01
C THR A 547 0.49 -16.28 -3.40
N SER A 548 1.40 -16.30 -2.41
CA SER A 548 2.84 -16.42 -2.65
C SER A 548 3.22 -17.83 -3.09
N TRP A 549 4.10 -17.94 -4.08
CA TRP A 549 4.66 -19.20 -4.51
C TRP A 549 5.46 -19.93 -3.41
N ALA A 550 5.95 -19.22 -2.39
CA ALA A 550 6.66 -19.79 -1.25
C ALA A 550 5.73 -20.22 -0.11
N ALA A 551 4.41 -19.97 -0.20
CA ALA A 551 3.49 -20.32 0.86
C ALA A 551 3.37 -21.83 1.03
N PRO A 552 3.56 -22.38 2.26
CA PRO A 552 3.32 -23.78 2.53
C PRO A 552 1.87 -24.18 2.22
N GLN A 553 1.71 -25.32 1.57
CA GLN A 553 0.41 -25.85 1.15
C GLN A 553 -0.04 -27.00 2.08
N PRO A 554 -1.35 -27.26 2.24
CA PRO A 554 -1.85 -28.37 3.08
C PRO A 554 -1.31 -29.75 2.71
N ALA A 555 -0.87 -29.95 1.45
CA ALA A 555 -0.27 -31.19 0.98
C ALA A 555 1.24 -31.32 1.30
N ASP A 556 1.89 -30.25 1.76
CA ASP A 556 3.31 -30.24 2.02
C ASP A 556 3.66 -31.02 3.30
N GLU A 557 4.76 -31.74 3.27
CA GLU A 557 5.26 -32.46 4.45
C GLU A 557 5.53 -31.48 5.60
N GLY A 558 4.96 -31.77 6.77
CA GLY A 558 5.09 -30.94 7.97
C GLY A 558 4.18 -29.72 8.01
N TYR A 559 3.22 -29.56 7.06
CA TYR A 559 2.19 -28.54 7.17
C TYR A 559 1.38 -28.69 8.46
N ARG A 560 1.19 -27.59 9.21
CA ARG A 560 0.43 -27.56 10.47
C ARG A 560 -0.35 -26.26 10.60
N ALA A 561 -1.46 -26.33 11.33
CA ALA A 561 -2.12 -25.12 11.77
C ALA A 561 -1.23 -24.34 12.76
N ALA A 562 -1.24 -23.02 12.67
CA ALA A 562 -0.46 -22.15 13.53
C ALA A 562 -0.80 -22.40 15.03
N TYR A 563 0.23 -22.56 15.85
CA TYR A 563 0.12 -22.75 17.31
C TYR A 563 -0.81 -23.90 17.74
N SER A 564 -0.74 -25.01 17.00
CA SER A 564 -1.57 -26.21 17.24
C SER A 564 -0.89 -27.31 18.04
N VAL A 565 0.30 -27.03 18.61
CA VAL A 565 1.05 -27.95 19.48
C VAL A 565 1.25 -27.35 20.88
N ASP A 566 1.31 -28.22 21.91
CA ASP A 566 1.61 -27.82 23.30
C ASP A 566 3.13 -27.62 23.52
N ALA A 567 3.53 -27.27 24.74
CA ALA A 567 4.94 -27.01 25.09
C ALA A 567 5.86 -28.25 24.97
N ASP A 568 5.29 -29.45 24.92
CA ASP A 568 5.98 -30.72 24.73
C ASP A 568 5.98 -31.19 23.25
N GLY A 569 5.32 -30.43 22.36
CA GLY A 569 5.24 -30.72 20.93
C GLY A 569 4.12 -31.69 20.53
N ASN A 570 3.16 -31.98 21.43
CA ASN A 570 2.02 -32.82 21.14
C ASN A 570 0.91 -31.99 20.46
N ASP A 571 0.16 -32.61 19.55
CA ASP A 571 -1.00 -31.97 18.92
C ASP A 571 -2.08 -31.62 19.96
N ILE A 572 -2.56 -30.37 19.98
CA ILE A 572 -3.58 -29.88 20.89
C ILE A 572 -4.97 -30.34 20.44
N PHE A 573 -5.21 -30.43 19.14
CA PHE A 573 -6.51 -30.65 18.55
C PHE A 573 -6.60 -31.99 17.82
N ASP A 574 -7.77 -32.60 17.87
CA ASP A 574 -8.13 -33.71 17.01
C ASP A 574 -9.48 -33.44 16.28
N SER A 575 -9.74 -34.19 15.21
CA SER A 575 -10.88 -33.96 14.34
C SER A 575 -12.26 -34.24 14.99
N SER A 576 -12.28 -34.80 16.18
CA SER A 576 -13.52 -35.11 16.94
C SER A 576 -13.98 -33.97 17.86
N MET A 577 -13.09 -32.98 18.10
CA MET A 577 -13.35 -31.87 19.02
C MET A 577 -14.31 -30.86 18.39
N ASN A 578 -15.33 -30.45 19.14
CA ASN A 578 -16.11 -29.25 18.84
C ASN A 578 -15.36 -27.99 19.31
N ASP A 579 -15.87 -26.80 18.98
CA ASP A 579 -15.20 -25.54 19.26
C ASP A 579 -14.96 -25.31 20.76
N GLU A 580 -15.93 -25.60 21.63
CA GLU A 580 -15.78 -25.48 23.09
C GLU A 580 -14.65 -26.39 23.62
N GLN A 581 -14.56 -27.61 23.11
CA GLN A 581 -13.48 -28.53 23.46
C GLN A 581 -12.11 -28.05 22.94
N LYS A 582 -12.06 -27.43 21.76
CA LYS A 582 -10.82 -26.81 21.24
C LYS A 582 -10.39 -25.62 22.10
N TYR A 583 -11.33 -24.75 22.51
CA TYR A 583 -11.02 -23.61 23.40
C TYR A 583 -10.42 -24.07 24.72
N ASP A 584 -11.03 -25.09 25.35
CA ASP A 584 -10.53 -25.68 26.59
C ASP A 584 -9.16 -26.33 26.40
N ALA A 585 -8.93 -27.04 25.31
CA ALA A 585 -7.66 -27.67 24.98
C ALA A 585 -6.54 -26.64 24.73
N ALA A 586 -6.84 -25.58 24.01
CA ALA A 586 -5.91 -24.49 23.77
C ALA A 586 -5.50 -23.76 25.06
N LEU A 587 -6.47 -23.47 25.93
CA LEU A 587 -6.18 -22.84 27.23
C LEU A 587 -5.29 -23.73 28.10
N LYS A 588 -5.54 -25.06 28.13
CA LYS A 588 -4.69 -26.01 28.85
C LYS A 588 -3.28 -26.08 28.27
N ALA A 589 -3.15 -26.09 26.95
CA ALA A 589 -1.84 -26.05 26.28
C ALA A 589 -1.11 -24.74 26.58
N ALA A 590 -1.82 -23.61 26.58
CA ALA A 590 -1.23 -22.32 26.97
C ALA A 590 -0.68 -22.33 28.40
N VAL A 591 -1.38 -22.99 29.35
CA VAL A 591 -0.85 -23.16 30.71
C VAL A 591 0.49 -23.87 30.69
N THR A 592 0.69 -24.93 29.88
CA THR A 592 1.99 -25.62 29.80
C THR A 592 3.10 -24.68 29.23
N PHE A 593 2.76 -23.79 28.33
CA PHE A 593 3.68 -22.77 27.86
C PHE A 593 4.03 -21.73 28.94
N PHE A 594 3.01 -21.25 29.69
CA PHE A 594 3.27 -20.34 30.81
C PHE A 594 4.06 -20.99 31.94
N GLU A 595 3.85 -22.30 32.21
CA GLU A 595 4.70 -23.06 33.14
C GLU A 595 6.15 -23.14 32.66
N LYS A 596 6.37 -23.40 31.36
CA LYS A 596 7.69 -23.37 30.73
C LYS A 596 8.34 -21.98 30.82
N ALA A 597 7.54 -20.91 30.74
CA ALA A 597 7.97 -19.53 30.95
C ALA A 597 8.26 -19.17 32.42
N GLY A 598 7.99 -20.09 33.37
CA GLY A 598 8.28 -19.91 34.78
C GLY A 598 7.09 -19.47 35.65
N TYR A 599 5.88 -19.39 35.10
CA TYR A 599 4.67 -19.18 35.91
C TYR A 599 4.36 -20.41 36.72
N THR A 600 3.77 -20.20 37.92
CA THR A 600 3.22 -21.29 38.72
C THR A 600 1.70 -21.11 38.90
N PHE A 601 0.98 -22.20 38.94
CA PHE A 601 -0.47 -22.22 39.11
C PHE A 601 -0.89 -22.89 40.42
N ASP A 602 -1.97 -22.41 41.02
CA ASP A 602 -2.57 -22.97 42.22
C ASP A 602 -3.48 -24.18 41.92
N ALA A 603 -4.09 -24.73 42.95
CA ALA A 603 -4.97 -25.90 42.83
C ALA A 603 -6.27 -25.60 42.05
N ASP A 604 -6.64 -24.33 41.90
CA ASP A 604 -7.80 -23.88 41.14
C ASP A 604 -7.41 -23.51 39.67
N GLY A 605 -6.16 -23.74 39.30
CA GLY A 605 -5.61 -23.48 37.94
C GLY A 605 -5.35 -21.99 37.66
N LYS A 606 -5.23 -21.17 38.69
CA LYS A 606 -4.91 -19.74 38.55
C LYS A 606 -3.44 -19.47 38.85
N VAL A 607 -2.90 -18.44 38.21
CA VAL A 607 -1.53 -17.98 38.45
C VAL A 607 -1.34 -17.73 39.95
N ALA A 608 -0.41 -18.48 40.54
CA ALA A 608 0.02 -18.33 41.93
C ALA A 608 1.22 -17.39 42.03
N SER A 609 2.14 -17.43 41.01
CA SER A 609 3.26 -16.48 40.88
C SER A 609 3.67 -16.35 39.42
N ALA A 610 4.05 -15.13 39.03
CA ALA A 610 4.76 -14.86 37.78
C ALA A 610 6.28 -15.00 37.98
N PRO A 611 7.07 -15.35 36.95
CA PRO A 611 8.53 -15.33 37.04
C PRO A 611 9.05 -13.91 37.21
N ALA A 612 10.25 -13.79 37.78
CA ALA A 612 10.92 -12.48 37.86
C ALA A 612 11.13 -11.90 36.45
N GLY A 613 10.93 -10.60 36.29
CA GLY A 613 11.10 -9.91 34.99
C GLY A 613 9.95 -10.07 34.01
N ALA A 614 8.89 -10.85 34.30
CA ALA A 614 7.69 -10.87 33.47
C ALA A 614 6.93 -9.54 33.60
N PRO A 615 6.31 -9.03 32.51
CA PRO A 615 5.39 -7.91 32.57
C PRO A 615 4.25 -8.10 33.56
N GLU A 616 3.87 -7.06 34.28
CA GLU A 616 2.76 -7.13 35.27
C GLU A 616 1.38 -7.27 34.61
N SER A 617 1.25 -6.76 33.36
CA SER A 617 0.03 -6.83 32.54
C SER A 617 0.42 -6.82 31.08
N TYR A 618 -0.50 -7.27 30.25
CA TYR A 618 -0.33 -7.31 28.79
C TYR A 618 -1.43 -6.50 28.12
N GLU A 619 -1.07 -5.95 26.95
CA GLU A 619 -1.95 -5.09 26.18
C GLU A 619 -1.86 -5.45 24.70
N ILE A 620 -2.99 -5.39 23.99
CA ILE A 620 -3.07 -5.49 22.55
C ILE A 620 -3.75 -4.25 21.99
N LEU A 621 -3.11 -3.60 21.01
CA LEU A 621 -3.62 -2.42 20.31
C LEU A 621 -4.29 -2.84 19.00
N ILE A 622 -5.48 -2.31 18.75
CA ILE A 622 -6.26 -2.56 17.52
C ILE A 622 -6.60 -1.21 16.89
N PRO A 623 -6.29 -0.97 15.60
CA PRO A 623 -6.55 0.31 14.92
C PRO A 623 -8.00 0.41 14.41
N GLY A 624 -8.98 0.16 15.29
CA GLY A 624 -10.42 0.11 14.97
C GLY A 624 -11.17 1.40 15.25
N GLN A 625 -10.47 2.52 15.56
CA GLN A 625 -11.08 3.83 15.80
C GLN A 625 -12.08 3.84 16.96
N GLY A 626 -11.93 2.96 17.93
CA GLY A 626 -12.86 2.81 19.07
C GLY A 626 -14.21 2.15 18.71
N LYS A 627 -14.42 1.70 17.46
CA LYS A 627 -15.71 1.16 17.00
C LYS A 627 -15.95 -0.29 17.37
N GLN A 628 -14.90 -1.01 17.76
CA GLN A 628 -14.94 -2.43 18.14
C GLN A 628 -15.46 -3.36 17.02
N ASP A 629 -15.42 -2.91 15.79
CA ASP A 629 -15.88 -3.63 14.60
C ASP A 629 -14.74 -4.25 13.77
N HIS A 630 -13.48 -4.13 14.23
CA HIS A 630 -12.34 -4.76 13.57
C HIS A 630 -12.45 -6.30 13.66
N PRO A 631 -12.18 -7.06 12.58
CA PRO A 631 -12.36 -8.51 12.56
C PRO A 631 -11.57 -9.24 13.67
N THR A 632 -10.38 -8.75 14.04
CA THR A 632 -9.54 -9.34 15.08
C THR A 632 -10.00 -8.96 16.51
N TYR A 633 -10.86 -7.95 16.68
CA TYR A 633 -11.34 -7.51 18.00
C TYR A 633 -12.05 -8.65 18.76
N GLY A 634 -12.85 -9.43 18.05
CA GLY A 634 -13.54 -10.61 18.63
C GLY A 634 -12.54 -11.69 19.10
N ILE A 635 -11.47 -11.93 18.36
CA ILE A 635 -10.40 -12.88 18.71
C ILE A 635 -9.70 -12.42 19.99
N ALA A 636 -9.23 -11.18 20.03
CA ALA A 636 -8.53 -10.61 21.18
C ALA A 636 -9.40 -10.59 22.45
N THR A 637 -10.68 -10.21 22.31
CA THR A 637 -11.63 -10.16 23.43
C THR A 637 -11.96 -11.56 23.96
N ALA A 638 -12.13 -12.56 23.10
CA ALA A 638 -12.36 -13.94 23.51
C ALA A 638 -11.13 -14.52 24.23
N ALA A 639 -9.95 -14.30 23.70
CA ALA A 639 -8.68 -14.72 24.31
C ALA A 639 -8.44 -14.03 25.66
N SER A 640 -8.69 -12.72 25.76
CA SER A 640 -8.60 -11.97 27.03
C SER A 640 -9.48 -12.59 28.12
N LYS A 641 -10.74 -12.90 27.81
CA LYS A 641 -11.67 -13.56 28.76
C LYS A 641 -11.20 -14.96 29.20
N ALA A 642 -10.65 -15.75 28.24
CA ALA A 642 -10.12 -17.06 28.56
C ALA A 642 -8.89 -16.98 29.47
N LEU A 643 -7.94 -16.07 29.17
CA LEU A 643 -6.73 -15.83 29.97
C LEU A 643 -7.06 -15.32 31.39
N GLU A 644 -8.10 -14.49 31.53
CA GLU A 644 -8.57 -14.04 32.86
C GLU A 644 -8.99 -15.19 33.77
N THR A 645 -9.53 -16.28 33.21
CA THR A 645 -9.92 -17.46 33.99
C THR A 645 -8.75 -18.13 34.69
N ILE A 646 -7.59 -18.06 34.13
CA ILE A 646 -6.32 -18.58 34.68
C ILE A 646 -5.48 -17.50 35.40
N GLY A 647 -5.99 -16.26 35.52
CA GLY A 647 -5.35 -15.18 36.24
C GLY A 647 -4.31 -14.37 35.45
N ILE A 648 -4.28 -14.51 34.12
CA ILE A 648 -3.47 -13.66 33.24
C ILE A 648 -4.33 -12.54 32.65
N LYS A 649 -3.89 -11.29 32.79
CA LYS A 649 -4.62 -10.12 32.34
C LYS A 649 -4.07 -9.65 30.97
N LEU A 650 -4.95 -9.67 29.96
CA LEU A 650 -4.72 -9.08 28.64
C LEU A 650 -5.75 -7.98 28.39
N SER A 651 -5.33 -6.73 28.30
CA SER A 651 -6.18 -5.60 27.95
C SER A 651 -6.31 -5.49 26.43
N VAL A 652 -7.52 -5.26 25.94
CA VAL A 652 -7.80 -5.09 24.49
C VAL A 652 -8.20 -3.65 24.28
N ASN A 653 -7.34 -2.88 23.61
CA ASN A 653 -7.51 -1.46 23.39
C ASN A 653 -7.72 -1.18 21.90
N ASP A 654 -8.93 -0.77 21.57
CA ASP A 654 -9.29 -0.28 20.25
C ASP A 654 -9.01 1.23 20.19
N VAL A 655 -8.03 1.64 19.39
CA VAL A 655 -7.47 3.00 19.38
C VAL A 655 -7.54 3.62 17.97
N GLY A 656 -7.30 4.93 17.89
CA GLY A 656 -7.12 5.63 16.62
C GLY A 656 -5.83 5.19 15.92
N THR A 657 -5.80 5.31 14.59
CA THR A 657 -4.66 4.88 13.76
C THR A 657 -3.36 5.58 14.15
N SER A 658 -3.40 6.90 14.47
CA SER A 658 -2.21 7.64 14.88
C SER A 658 -1.63 7.13 16.21
N VAL A 659 -2.47 6.83 17.20
CA VAL A 659 -2.02 6.23 18.48
C VAL A 659 -1.37 4.87 18.24
N TRP A 660 -1.97 4.08 17.35
CA TRP A 660 -1.46 2.78 16.97
C TRP A 660 -0.11 2.88 16.24
N ASN A 661 0.02 3.78 15.24
CA ASN A 661 1.28 4.02 14.52
C ASN A 661 2.39 4.46 15.47
N ASN A 662 2.13 5.48 16.28
CA ASN A 662 3.13 6.02 17.23
C ASN A 662 3.61 4.96 18.22
N ALA A 663 2.73 4.03 18.62
CA ALA A 663 3.12 2.96 19.53
C ALA A 663 4.01 1.91 18.84
N LEU A 664 3.82 1.67 17.53
CA LEU A 664 4.68 0.77 16.75
C LEU A 664 6.03 1.41 16.47
N GLU A 665 6.04 2.62 15.90
CA GLU A 665 7.27 3.36 15.57
C GLU A 665 8.11 3.68 16.81
N GLY A 666 7.46 4.04 17.90
CA GLY A 666 8.10 4.31 19.20
C GLY A 666 8.48 3.06 20.01
N ASN A 667 8.28 1.84 19.48
CA ASN A 667 8.58 0.57 20.17
C ASN A 667 7.90 0.44 21.53
N THR A 668 6.65 0.92 21.68
CA THR A 668 5.90 0.87 22.95
C THR A 668 4.70 -0.09 22.93
N ALA A 669 4.29 -0.56 21.76
CA ALA A 669 3.24 -1.56 21.62
C ALA A 669 3.73 -2.94 22.05
N GLN A 670 3.10 -3.56 23.06
CA GLN A 670 3.40 -4.95 23.47
C GLN A 670 2.87 -5.96 22.46
N MET A 671 1.62 -5.78 22.03
CA MET A 671 0.96 -6.59 21.00
C MET A 671 0.12 -5.67 20.16
N TRP A 672 -0.02 -6.00 18.89
CA TRP A 672 -0.83 -5.20 17.94
C TRP A 672 -1.49 -6.06 16.89
N VAL A 673 -2.48 -5.48 16.22
CA VAL A 673 -3.12 -6.04 15.03
C VAL A 673 -2.77 -5.18 13.82
N ALA A 674 -2.40 -5.81 12.72
CA ALA A 674 -2.06 -5.13 11.47
C ALA A 674 -2.35 -6.01 10.25
N ALA A 675 -2.04 -5.50 9.08
CA ALA A 675 -2.05 -6.24 7.82
C ALA A 675 -0.83 -5.88 6.97
N TRP A 676 -0.27 -6.88 6.31
CA TRP A 676 0.75 -6.67 5.27
C TRP A 676 0.14 -6.75 3.88
N GLN A 677 0.64 -5.93 2.98
CA GLN A 677 0.43 -6.11 1.55
C GLN A 677 1.70 -6.78 0.99
N SER A 678 1.55 -8.00 0.47
CA SER A 678 2.68 -8.77 -0.03
C SER A 678 3.14 -8.28 -1.40
N THR A 679 4.43 -8.38 -1.68
CA THR A 679 5.05 -8.24 -2.99
C THR A 679 4.95 -9.56 -3.77
N ALA A 680 5.28 -9.56 -5.06
CA ALA A 680 5.36 -10.79 -5.86
C ALA A 680 6.49 -11.71 -5.37
N ASP A 681 7.62 -11.13 -4.99
CA ASP A 681 8.69 -11.86 -4.30
C ASP A 681 8.37 -11.99 -2.81
N PRO A 682 8.52 -13.18 -2.20
CA PRO A 682 8.27 -13.41 -0.78
C PRO A 682 9.41 -12.92 0.13
N ASP A 683 10.15 -11.91 -0.26
CA ASP A 683 11.26 -11.37 0.52
C ASP A 683 10.83 -10.96 1.94
N MET A 684 11.59 -11.41 2.93
CA MET A 684 11.34 -11.20 4.35
C MET A 684 12.26 -10.14 4.99
N TYR A 685 13.16 -9.53 4.20
CA TYR A 685 14.21 -8.67 4.73
C TYR A 685 13.67 -7.45 5.47
N GLN A 686 12.75 -6.72 4.86
CA GLN A 686 12.21 -5.49 5.45
C GLN A 686 11.56 -5.75 6.81
N VAL A 687 10.77 -6.81 6.93
CA VAL A 687 9.88 -7.05 8.07
C VAL A 687 10.54 -7.81 9.21
N TYR A 688 11.49 -8.70 8.92
CA TYR A 688 12.01 -9.63 9.94
C TYR A 688 13.51 -9.57 10.16
N HIS A 689 14.31 -8.96 9.25
CA HIS A 689 15.75 -8.88 9.44
C HIS A 689 16.09 -7.94 10.61
N SER A 690 17.03 -8.32 11.46
CA SER A 690 17.41 -7.55 12.68
C SER A 690 17.97 -6.16 12.39
N SER A 691 18.47 -5.91 11.17
CA SER A 691 18.92 -4.58 10.75
C SER A 691 17.77 -3.55 10.58
N ASN A 692 16.51 -4.00 10.61
CA ASN A 692 15.34 -3.16 10.52
C ASN A 692 14.52 -3.10 11.83
N ALA A 693 15.12 -3.50 12.95
CA ALA A 693 14.57 -3.33 14.29
C ALA A 693 14.51 -1.86 14.69
N HIS A 694 13.82 -1.53 15.79
CA HIS A 694 13.64 -0.17 16.26
C HIS A 694 14.95 0.64 16.30
N GLY A 695 14.90 1.84 15.72
CA GLY A 695 16.05 2.72 15.58
C GLY A 695 17.12 2.27 14.59
N LYS A 696 16.82 1.28 13.72
CA LYS A 696 17.71 0.76 12.69
C LYS A 696 16.97 0.62 11.36
N GLY A 697 17.66 0.84 10.25
CA GLY A 697 17.18 0.59 8.90
C GLY A 697 15.82 1.23 8.63
N THR A 698 14.85 0.42 8.20
CA THR A 698 13.48 0.87 7.89
C THR A 698 12.54 0.91 9.11
N ASN A 699 13.01 0.54 10.29
CA ASN A 699 12.18 0.41 11.52
C ASN A 699 10.97 -0.55 11.38
N SER A 700 10.94 -1.40 10.36
CA SER A 700 9.77 -2.24 10.03
C SER A 700 9.73 -3.57 10.79
N ASN A 701 10.82 -4.00 11.43
CA ASN A 701 10.83 -5.17 12.30
C ASN A 701 10.27 -4.82 13.69
N HIS A 702 8.97 -4.47 13.74
CA HIS A 702 8.29 -4.14 14.99
C HIS A 702 8.23 -5.30 15.99
N TYR A 703 8.49 -6.53 15.55
CA TYR A 703 8.59 -7.72 16.41
C TYR A 703 9.85 -7.73 17.27
N GLN A 704 10.86 -6.94 16.91
CA GLN A 704 12.18 -6.87 17.56
C GLN A 704 12.88 -8.24 17.61
N VAL A 705 12.71 -9.05 16.54
CA VAL A 705 13.41 -10.31 16.41
C VAL A 705 14.87 -10.02 16.06
N ASP A 706 15.80 -10.51 16.88
CA ASP A 706 17.24 -10.48 16.64
C ASP A 706 17.76 -11.93 16.72
N ASP A 707 17.68 -12.64 15.59
CA ASP A 707 18.08 -14.03 15.46
C ASP A 707 19.04 -14.20 14.28
N PRO A 708 20.34 -14.43 14.53
CA PRO A 708 21.33 -14.57 13.46
C PRO A 708 21.04 -15.71 12.48
N ALA A 709 20.30 -16.75 12.90
CA ALA A 709 19.91 -17.84 11.99
C ALA A 709 18.77 -17.41 11.06
N LEU A 710 17.84 -16.60 11.55
CA LEU A 710 16.79 -16.00 10.73
C LEU A 710 17.40 -15.02 9.72
N ASP A 711 18.27 -14.12 10.17
CA ASP A 711 18.96 -13.15 9.31
C ASP A 711 19.72 -13.86 8.19
N ALA A 712 20.47 -14.92 8.53
CA ALA A 712 21.21 -15.70 7.54
C ALA A 712 20.30 -16.36 6.50
N LEU A 713 19.13 -16.89 6.90
CA LEU A 713 18.15 -17.48 5.98
C LEU A 713 17.50 -16.40 5.07
N ILE A 714 17.19 -15.24 5.63
CA ILE A 714 16.61 -14.13 4.85
C ILE A 714 17.59 -13.69 3.75
N ILE A 715 18.87 -13.50 4.09
CA ILE A 715 19.90 -13.14 3.11
C ILE A 715 20.08 -14.28 2.08
N ASP A 716 20.13 -15.53 2.53
CA ASP A 716 20.29 -16.69 1.64
C ASP A 716 19.12 -16.80 0.64
N GLY A 717 17.88 -16.52 1.08
CA GLY A 717 16.71 -16.46 0.21
C GLY A 717 16.80 -15.41 -0.90
N ARG A 718 17.58 -14.36 -0.74
CA ARG A 718 17.79 -13.28 -1.73
C ARG A 718 18.91 -13.58 -2.73
N THR A 719 19.80 -14.52 -2.41
CA THR A 719 21.05 -14.77 -3.18
C THR A 719 20.95 -15.89 -4.21
N SER A 720 19.81 -16.55 -4.36
CA SER A 720 19.60 -17.67 -5.28
C SER A 720 18.50 -17.39 -6.31
N ALA A 721 18.71 -17.80 -7.55
CA ALA A 721 17.69 -17.81 -8.59
C ALA A 721 16.83 -19.10 -8.56
N ASP A 722 17.20 -20.12 -7.80
CA ASP A 722 16.46 -21.39 -7.70
C ASP A 722 15.25 -21.23 -6.78
N THR A 723 14.07 -21.17 -7.38
CA THR A 723 12.78 -20.98 -6.68
C THR A 723 12.51 -22.10 -5.66
N GLU A 724 12.82 -23.36 -5.97
CA GLU A 724 12.59 -24.49 -5.05
C GLU A 724 13.54 -24.42 -3.85
N TYR A 725 14.79 -24.03 -4.09
CA TYR A 725 15.73 -23.75 -3.02
C TYR A 725 15.22 -22.60 -2.13
N ARG A 726 14.86 -21.47 -2.71
CA ARG A 726 14.33 -20.31 -1.99
C ARG A 726 13.07 -20.67 -1.18
N LYS A 727 12.15 -21.46 -1.76
CA LYS A 727 10.97 -21.96 -1.05
C LYS A 727 11.33 -22.73 0.20
N SER A 728 12.38 -23.59 0.12
CA SER A 728 12.89 -24.33 1.27
C SER A 728 13.52 -23.45 2.34
N VAL A 729 14.20 -22.38 1.93
CA VAL A 729 14.81 -21.38 2.83
C VAL A 729 13.71 -20.58 3.55
N TYR A 730 12.72 -20.05 2.83
CA TYR A 730 11.61 -19.30 3.44
C TYR A 730 10.76 -20.17 4.38
N LYS A 731 10.59 -21.46 4.07
CA LYS A 731 9.92 -22.39 5.00
C LYS A 731 10.66 -22.50 6.33
N GLN A 732 12.01 -22.53 6.32
CA GLN A 732 12.82 -22.54 7.52
C GLN A 732 12.75 -21.21 8.27
N ALA A 733 12.81 -20.07 7.55
CA ALA A 733 12.68 -18.73 8.13
C ALA A 733 11.33 -18.56 8.85
N MET A 734 10.21 -18.94 8.20
CA MET A 734 8.87 -18.95 8.82
C MET A 734 8.83 -19.84 10.07
N GLY A 735 9.55 -20.98 10.06
CA GLY A 735 9.66 -21.85 11.23
C GLY A 735 10.30 -21.14 12.42
N ILE A 736 11.34 -20.32 12.22
CA ILE A 736 11.97 -19.52 13.27
C ILE A 736 11.02 -18.43 13.76
N ILE A 737 10.37 -17.69 12.87
CA ILE A 737 9.40 -16.63 13.24
C ILE A 737 8.28 -17.20 14.13
N MET A 738 7.72 -18.35 13.73
CA MET A 738 6.71 -19.06 14.52
C MET A 738 7.25 -19.58 15.86
N ASP A 739 8.54 -20.02 15.89
CA ASP A 739 9.18 -20.45 17.13
C ASP A 739 9.42 -19.29 18.10
N TRP A 740 9.72 -18.10 17.60
CA TRP A 740 9.79 -16.90 18.43
C TRP A 740 8.46 -16.51 19.04
N GLY A 741 7.34 -16.96 18.46
CA GLY A 741 5.99 -16.64 18.95
C GLY A 741 5.62 -15.17 18.77
N VAL A 742 6.14 -14.50 17.77
CA VAL A 742 5.98 -13.05 17.57
C VAL A 742 4.88 -12.70 16.58
N GLU A 743 4.47 -13.63 15.72
CA GLU A 743 3.38 -13.37 14.78
C GLU A 743 2.36 -14.50 14.77
N LEU A 744 1.08 -14.13 14.84
CA LEU A 744 -0.05 -14.98 14.55
C LEU A 744 -0.65 -14.56 13.21
N PRO A 745 -0.47 -15.35 12.13
CA PRO A 745 -1.24 -15.15 10.90
C PRO A 745 -2.73 -15.34 11.19
N VAL A 746 -3.57 -14.39 10.77
CA VAL A 746 -5.00 -14.44 11.15
C VAL A 746 -5.86 -14.76 9.94
N TYR A 747 -5.91 -13.90 8.92
CA TYR A 747 -6.80 -14.11 7.81
C TYR A 747 -6.26 -13.48 6.53
N GLN A 748 -6.69 -14.04 5.41
CA GLN A 748 -6.55 -13.45 4.09
C GLN A 748 -7.94 -13.26 3.50
N ARG A 749 -8.29 -12.01 3.18
CA ARG A 749 -9.58 -11.67 2.56
C ARG A 749 -9.53 -11.92 1.06
N LYS A 750 -10.68 -11.80 0.40
CA LYS A 750 -10.77 -11.80 -1.06
C LYS A 750 -11.02 -10.40 -1.59
N ASP A 751 -10.62 -10.16 -2.81
CA ASP A 751 -11.06 -9.03 -3.63
C ASP A 751 -12.22 -9.49 -4.53
N CYS A 752 -13.05 -8.53 -4.94
CA CYS A 752 -14.29 -8.79 -5.63
C CYS A 752 -14.36 -7.95 -6.92
N THR A 753 -14.21 -8.57 -8.08
CA THR A 753 -14.48 -7.90 -9.36
C THR A 753 -15.91 -8.18 -9.77
N VAL A 754 -16.72 -7.13 -9.99
CA VAL A 754 -18.13 -7.22 -10.38
C VAL A 754 -18.33 -6.58 -11.75
N ALA A 755 -18.94 -7.32 -12.68
CA ALA A 755 -19.25 -6.84 -14.02
C ALA A 755 -20.72 -7.01 -14.36
N SER A 756 -21.27 -6.08 -15.14
CA SER A 756 -22.62 -6.19 -15.71
C SER A 756 -22.70 -7.32 -16.73
N THR A 757 -23.42 -8.38 -16.44
CA THR A 757 -23.68 -9.47 -17.39
C THR A 757 -24.45 -8.99 -18.63
N ILE A 758 -25.17 -7.89 -18.51
CA ILE A 758 -25.97 -7.31 -19.60
C ILE A 758 -25.11 -6.55 -20.59
N ARG A 759 -24.10 -5.78 -20.07
CA ARG A 759 -23.33 -4.84 -20.87
C ARG A 759 -21.93 -5.34 -21.22
N VAL A 760 -21.30 -6.14 -20.35
CA VAL A 760 -19.97 -6.70 -20.55
C VAL A 760 -20.10 -8.11 -21.12
N ASP A 761 -19.31 -8.44 -22.11
CA ASP A 761 -19.12 -9.82 -22.54
C ASP A 761 -18.17 -10.52 -21.55
N CYS A 762 -18.75 -11.06 -20.47
CA CYS A 762 -17.99 -11.63 -19.35
C CYS A 762 -17.11 -12.83 -19.75
N ASP A 763 -17.34 -13.44 -20.92
CA ASP A 763 -16.47 -14.51 -21.45
C ASP A 763 -15.12 -13.95 -21.96
N THR A 764 -15.01 -12.62 -22.10
CA THR A 764 -13.79 -11.91 -22.52
C THR A 764 -12.98 -11.35 -21.34
N LEU A 765 -13.47 -11.50 -20.11
CA LEU A 765 -12.67 -11.22 -18.91
C LEU A 765 -11.56 -12.28 -18.78
N PRO A 766 -10.39 -11.91 -18.23
CA PRO A 766 -9.30 -12.88 -18.02
C PRO A 766 -9.79 -14.09 -17.21
N LYS A 767 -9.38 -15.27 -17.63
CA LYS A 767 -9.61 -16.52 -16.90
C LYS A 767 -8.55 -16.67 -15.81
N ASP A 768 -8.92 -17.39 -14.74
CA ASP A 768 -8.02 -17.63 -13.61
C ASP A 768 -7.36 -16.32 -13.13
N MET A 769 -8.18 -15.30 -12.88
CA MET A 769 -7.73 -14.03 -12.33
C MET A 769 -7.03 -14.24 -10.98
N THR A 770 -5.97 -13.47 -10.75
CA THR A 770 -5.17 -13.48 -9.52
C THR A 770 -4.92 -12.05 -9.06
N PRO A 771 -4.32 -11.83 -7.88
CA PRO A 771 -3.89 -10.49 -7.47
C PRO A 771 -2.86 -9.84 -8.41
N TYR A 772 -2.19 -10.64 -9.24
CA TYR A 772 -1.18 -10.20 -10.21
C TYR A 772 -1.73 -10.15 -11.64
N TRP A 773 -2.89 -10.76 -11.89
CA TRP A 773 -3.52 -10.87 -13.20
C TRP A 773 -5.02 -10.53 -13.10
N GLY A 774 -5.29 -9.23 -12.95
CA GLY A 774 -6.64 -8.70 -12.75
C GLY A 774 -7.40 -8.47 -14.07
N TRP A 775 -8.55 -7.80 -14.00
CA TRP A 775 -9.44 -7.57 -15.14
C TRP A 775 -8.80 -6.78 -16.30
N LYS A 776 -7.77 -5.98 -16.03
CA LYS A 776 -7.02 -5.20 -17.05
C LYS A 776 -5.91 -6.00 -17.74
N ALA A 777 -5.55 -7.18 -17.27
CA ALA A 777 -4.36 -7.88 -17.74
C ALA A 777 -4.46 -8.34 -19.22
N GLU A 778 -5.67 -8.56 -19.71
CA GLU A 778 -5.98 -8.89 -21.12
C GLU A 778 -6.99 -7.87 -21.68
N ILE A 779 -6.79 -6.59 -21.38
CA ILE A 779 -7.76 -5.51 -21.63
C ILE A 779 -8.04 -5.31 -23.13
N GLU A 780 -7.11 -5.67 -24.01
CA GLU A 780 -7.30 -5.63 -25.47
C GLU A 780 -8.35 -6.65 -25.94
N THR A 781 -8.59 -7.71 -25.16
CA THR A 781 -9.60 -8.75 -25.48
C THR A 781 -10.97 -8.44 -24.90
N LEU A 782 -11.05 -7.54 -23.91
CA LEU A 782 -12.29 -7.19 -23.22
C LEU A 782 -13.28 -6.52 -24.18
N ALA A 783 -14.50 -7.04 -24.20
CA ALA A 783 -15.56 -6.55 -25.08
C ALA A 783 -16.81 -6.14 -24.30
N VAL A 784 -17.47 -5.06 -24.75
CA VAL A 784 -18.83 -4.70 -24.34
C VAL A 784 -19.83 -5.17 -25.38
N LYS A 785 -21.06 -5.52 -24.93
CA LYS A 785 -22.15 -6.03 -25.77
C LYS A 785 -22.90 -4.93 -26.49
#